data_68c100307fe44ea8db9a8e2d2bdae62f
#
_entry.id   68c100307fe44ea8db9a8e2d2bdae62f
#
_cell.length_a   1.000
_cell.length_b   1.000
_cell.length_c   1.000
_cell.angle_alpha   90.00
_cell.angle_beta   90.00
_cell.angle_gamma   90.00
#
_symmetry.space_group_name_H-M   'P 1'
#
loop_
_entity.id
_entity.type
_entity.pdbx_description
1 polymer ?
#
loop_
_entity_poly.entity_id
_entity_poly.type
_entity_poly.pdbx_seq_one_letter_code
_entity_poly.pdbx_strand_id
1 'polypeptide(L)'
;MNAQEMLMVVKKFVSYGAPDSYDGQGPNKFDWNFFERMSLMDGLDAVQTSRCAERLRKYRNTQMPRAFDECGLTMPEDWDTMMRELSAVAEDTADLITFKEIETTFWSKKHNKEFKDNRLAVQWSGHRSELYLDLKNEVGFPGFQYKPVYGMHFKIDKDIILKGAGIMAKHGLKVSELVLYAESIQSKSRVKEELSARAEGDAVYIMVPFDEVRMREIVKATNNRKWIADTKEWMVPMSETIHLMNRLGPDHPLTELMGDIPEIAEANRDRVERISISGASSLSDAEVVADMERRLNAEFPKGRELFPFQYAGVRFAELAGGKALIGDDMGIGKTMQAIAYCALHQEHWPVLVVCPAIVKYNWLKELRTWLPQHPSQVVKNGKHEIVDSDFTVINYDLMSKKQDELISMGYKTIIIDECHYLKNQKAKRTQATVAVAQGCESVLALSGTAITNRPVELFNTLNMVRPSEYSNFFQYASRYCGAHQNSWGHWDFSGATNVDELHFKLRDVMIRRLKKEVLAELPDKIRQFVPVHPTASEMSEYKRESARWLREYEVHKANGTMPAGFVLNMLTELRHKCGLLKVGATLDWVADYRDITDNKPIIIFTHHKDVGSSLMEGLSDDKRFTGTKWGKIDGSVDAEKRFQIVEQFQSGELDGLVCSTLATNVGLTLTQADTVVFIEREWVPGWEEQAEDRVCRLGQGSETVWATYLSVAGTIDERFDRIVEQKREVVSAVLDGGDMEQRQGLAVTLLKEMIEAGELPADMLQHIGVAKSHFEEEEE
;
A
#
# COMPACT_ATOMS: atom_id res chain seq x y z
N MET A 1 12.11 -44.92 -24.80
CA MET A 1 11.68 -45.22 -23.40
C MET A 1 10.18 -45.11 -23.32
N ASN A 2 9.49 -46.10 -22.85
CA ASN A 2 8.03 -46.09 -22.68
C ASN A 2 7.61 -45.63 -21.28
N ALA A 3 6.30 -45.48 -21.05
CA ALA A 3 5.76 -45.01 -19.78
C ALA A 3 6.08 -45.88 -18.56
N GLN A 4 6.14 -47.22 -18.75
CA GLN A 4 6.50 -48.16 -17.69
C GLN A 4 7.98 -48.04 -17.33
N GLU A 5 8.86 -47.98 -18.33
CA GLU A 5 10.29 -47.78 -18.14
C GLU A 5 10.57 -46.43 -17.42
N MET A 6 9.88 -45.40 -17.81
CA MET A 6 9.97 -44.09 -17.12
C MET A 6 9.54 -44.17 -15.65
N LEU A 7 8.44 -44.86 -15.36
CA LEU A 7 7.98 -45.06 -14.00
C LEU A 7 8.97 -45.86 -13.15
N MET A 8 9.61 -46.87 -13.72
CA MET A 8 10.67 -47.64 -13.05
C MET A 8 11.84 -46.71 -12.66
N VAL A 9 12.32 -45.91 -13.59
CA VAL A 9 13.41 -44.94 -13.33
C VAL A 9 13.02 -43.93 -12.27
N VAL A 10 11.78 -43.40 -12.31
CA VAL A 10 11.27 -42.44 -11.30
C VAL A 10 11.18 -43.10 -9.93
N LYS A 11 10.62 -44.30 -9.81
CA LYS A 11 10.55 -45.04 -8.54
C LYS A 11 11.95 -45.31 -7.97
N LYS A 12 12.88 -45.64 -8.82
CA LYS A 12 14.27 -45.85 -8.43
C LYS A 12 14.94 -44.57 -7.96
N PHE A 13 14.77 -43.50 -8.70
CA PHE A 13 15.32 -42.21 -8.36
C PHE A 13 14.80 -41.67 -7.01
N VAL A 14 13.52 -41.85 -6.72
CA VAL A 14 12.92 -41.47 -5.42
C VAL A 14 13.45 -42.36 -4.30
N SER A 15 13.76 -43.62 -4.55
CA SER A 15 14.31 -44.53 -3.54
C SER A 15 15.69 -44.15 -3.01
N TYR A 16 16.39 -43.22 -3.67
CA TYR A 16 17.68 -42.70 -3.19
C TYR A 16 17.54 -41.69 -2.01
N GLY A 17 16.32 -41.31 -1.65
CA GLY A 17 16.02 -40.53 -0.45
C GLY A 17 15.55 -39.11 -0.67
N ALA A 18 15.00 -38.52 0.41
CA ALA A 18 14.51 -37.15 0.43
C ALA A 18 15.66 -36.11 0.37
N PRO A 19 15.38 -34.89 -0.06
CA PRO A 19 16.40 -33.84 -0.27
C PRO A 19 17.20 -33.44 0.98
N ASP A 20 16.78 -33.86 2.16
CA ASP A 20 17.49 -33.61 3.42
C ASP A 20 18.48 -34.73 3.79
N SER A 21 18.59 -35.82 2.96
CA SER A 21 19.65 -36.82 3.11
C SER A 21 20.99 -36.23 2.65
N TYR A 22 22.01 -36.32 3.50
CA TYR A 22 23.34 -35.73 3.33
C TYR A 22 24.16 -36.26 2.13
N ASP A 23 23.65 -37.22 1.39
CA ASP A 23 24.35 -37.87 0.30
C ASP A 23 24.08 -37.31 -1.10
N GLY A 24 23.09 -36.43 -1.24
CA GLY A 24 22.77 -35.73 -2.50
C GLY A 24 22.34 -36.64 -3.66
N GLN A 25 21.90 -37.89 -3.40
CA GLN A 25 21.64 -38.90 -4.43
C GLN A 25 20.21 -38.93 -4.97
N GLY A 26 19.26 -38.22 -4.34
CA GLY A 26 17.87 -38.17 -4.76
C GLY A 26 17.48 -36.85 -5.49
N PRO A 27 16.20 -36.69 -5.80
CA PRO A 27 15.67 -35.41 -6.34
C PRO A 27 15.96 -34.25 -5.42
N ASN A 28 16.23 -33.07 -5.96
CA ASN A 28 16.34 -31.84 -5.16
C ASN A 28 14.99 -31.44 -4.54
N LYS A 29 15.00 -30.53 -3.59
CA LYS A 29 13.81 -30.08 -2.83
C LYS A 29 12.66 -29.61 -3.73
N PHE A 30 12.95 -29.00 -4.90
CA PHE A 30 11.93 -28.51 -5.84
C PHE A 30 11.26 -29.64 -6.63
N ASP A 31 11.97 -30.72 -6.90
CA ASP A 31 11.45 -31.83 -7.69
C ASP A 31 10.93 -32.99 -6.83
N TRP A 32 11.27 -33.02 -5.54
CA TRP A 32 10.89 -34.11 -4.65
C TRP A 32 9.39 -34.41 -4.69
N ASN A 33 8.57 -33.41 -4.42
CA ASN A 33 7.11 -33.57 -4.41
C ASN A 33 6.53 -34.03 -5.76
N PHE A 34 7.19 -33.71 -6.86
CA PHE A 34 6.76 -34.13 -8.17
C PHE A 34 7.10 -35.61 -8.38
N PHE A 35 8.36 -36.00 -8.18
CA PHE A 35 8.79 -37.39 -8.40
C PHE A 35 8.20 -38.36 -7.38
N GLU A 36 8.04 -37.97 -6.13
CA GLU A 36 7.35 -38.75 -5.11
C GLU A 36 5.94 -39.12 -5.55
N ARG A 37 5.16 -38.15 -6.06
CA ARG A 37 3.83 -38.43 -6.60
C ARG A 37 3.84 -39.36 -7.80
N MET A 38 4.75 -39.13 -8.73
CA MET A 38 4.84 -40.01 -9.91
C MET A 38 5.23 -41.43 -9.52
N SER A 39 6.07 -41.61 -8.51
CA SER A 39 6.49 -42.94 -8.01
C SER A 39 5.37 -43.75 -7.36
N LEU A 40 4.32 -43.07 -6.85
CA LEU A 40 3.16 -43.73 -6.23
C LEU A 40 2.09 -44.19 -7.23
N MET A 41 2.27 -43.88 -8.51
CA MET A 41 1.30 -44.24 -9.55
C MET A 41 1.48 -45.69 -10.02
N ASP A 42 0.40 -46.29 -10.49
CA ASP A 42 0.43 -47.64 -11.10
C ASP A 42 0.93 -47.61 -12.55
N GLY A 43 0.87 -46.41 -13.20
CA GLY A 43 1.35 -46.14 -14.55
C GLY A 43 1.45 -44.63 -14.79
N LEU A 44 2.18 -44.21 -15.82
CA LEU A 44 2.24 -42.79 -16.27
C LEU A 44 1.51 -42.65 -17.60
N ASP A 45 0.76 -41.59 -17.78
CA ASP A 45 0.28 -41.17 -19.10
C ASP A 45 1.39 -40.53 -19.94
N ALA A 46 1.11 -40.25 -21.22
CA ALA A 46 2.10 -39.70 -22.13
C ALA A 46 2.64 -38.33 -21.67
N VAL A 47 1.77 -37.48 -21.10
CA VAL A 47 2.15 -36.14 -20.60
C VAL A 47 2.99 -36.25 -19.31
N GLN A 48 2.63 -37.15 -18.42
CA GLN A 48 3.39 -37.43 -17.21
C GLN A 48 4.75 -38.01 -17.54
N THR A 49 4.81 -38.93 -18.53
CA THR A 49 6.05 -39.52 -19.03
C THR A 49 6.99 -38.43 -19.61
N SER A 50 6.47 -37.57 -20.47
CA SER A 50 7.22 -36.44 -21.04
C SER A 50 7.76 -35.50 -19.96
N ARG A 51 6.96 -35.16 -18.95
CA ARG A 51 7.36 -34.29 -17.83
C ARG A 51 8.38 -34.95 -16.91
N CYS A 52 8.27 -36.23 -16.68
CA CYS A 52 9.30 -36.97 -15.94
C CYS A 52 10.63 -36.90 -16.68
N ALA A 53 10.64 -37.13 -17.98
CA ALA A 53 11.84 -37.06 -18.81
C ALA A 53 12.46 -35.66 -18.80
N GLU A 54 11.67 -34.62 -18.95
CA GLU A 54 12.11 -33.21 -18.91
C GLU A 54 12.81 -32.88 -17.57
N ARG A 55 12.20 -33.26 -16.45
CA ARG A 55 12.78 -32.99 -15.12
C ARG A 55 13.99 -33.88 -14.81
N LEU A 56 14.00 -35.12 -15.25
CA LEU A 56 15.14 -36.00 -15.09
C LEU A 56 16.35 -35.56 -15.91
N ARG A 57 16.16 -34.83 -17.02
CA ARG A 57 17.23 -34.32 -17.89
C ARG A 57 18.34 -33.59 -17.12
N LYS A 58 18.00 -32.82 -16.09
CA LYS A 58 18.98 -32.07 -15.29
C LYS A 58 19.88 -32.99 -14.43
N TYR A 59 19.46 -34.20 -14.17
CA TYR A 59 20.22 -35.21 -13.42
C TYR A 59 20.98 -36.20 -14.32
N ARG A 60 20.92 -36.02 -15.64
CA ARG A 60 21.44 -36.98 -16.62
C ARG A 60 22.93 -37.29 -16.43
N ASN A 61 23.75 -36.33 -16.04
CA ASN A 61 25.18 -36.46 -15.86
C ASN A 61 25.60 -36.85 -14.43
N THR A 62 24.68 -36.96 -13.50
CA THR A 62 24.97 -37.19 -12.08
C THR A 62 24.36 -38.50 -11.58
N GLN A 63 23.06 -38.55 -11.48
CA GLN A 63 22.35 -39.66 -10.80
C GLN A 63 21.61 -40.58 -11.76
N MET A 64 21.29 -40.09 -12.98
CA MET A 64 20.53 -40.89 -13.95
C MET A 64 21.30 -42.10 -14.48
N PRO A 65 22.63 -42.06 -14.80
CA PRO A 65 23.34 -43.27 -15.24
C PRO A 65 23.16 -44.41 -14.27
N ARG A 66 23.26 -44.19 -12.98
CA ARG A 66 23.04 -45.17 -11.92
C ARG A 66 21.60 -45.65 -11.87
N ALA A 67 20.63 -44.78 -11.94
CA ALA A 67 19.21 -45.13 -11.87
C ALA A 67 18.77 -46.00 -13.07
N PHE A 68 19.28 -45.70 -14.25
CA PHE A 68 19.04 -46.52 -15.46
C PHE A 68 19.66 -47.89 -15.36
N ASP A 69 20.94 -47.98 -14.96
CA ASP A 69 21.67 -49.21 -14.77
C ASP A 69 20.98 -50.13 -13.73
N GLU A 70 20.62 -49.57 -12.57
CA GLU A 70 19.91 -50.30 -11.52
C GLU A 70 18.48 -50.75 -11.90
N CYS A 71 17.89 -50.15 -12.93
CA CYS A 71 16.62 -50.58 -13.54
C CYS A 71 16.81 -51.58 -14.68
N GLY A 72 18.05 -51.89 -15.08
CA GLY A 72 18.37 -52.71 -16.24
C GLY A 72 18.00 -52.06 -17.57
N LEU A 73 18.01 -50.73 -17.63
CA LEU A 73 17.66 -49.93 -18.80
C LEU A 73 18.90 -49.23 -19.37
N THR A 74 18.92 -49.02 -20.67
CA THR A 74 19.97 -48.24 -21.33
C THR A 74 19.60 -46.77 -21.29
N MET A 75 20.49 -45.93 -20.77
CA MET A 75 20.26 -44.48 -20.73
C MET A 75 20.32 -43.93 -22.17
N PRO A 76 19.37 -43.06 -22.56
CA PRO A 76 19.34 -42.44 -23.89
C PRO A 76 20.61 -41.64 -24.17
N GLU A 77 21.25 -41.87 -25.33
CA GLU A 77 22.41 -41.11 -25.79
C GLU A 77 22.00 -39.66 -26.17
N ASP A 78 20.84 -39.50 -26.79
CA ASP A 78 20.24 -38.21 -27.17
C ASP A 78 18.91 -37.98 -26.44
N TRP A 79 19.00 -37.24 -25.32
CA TRP A 79 17.84 -36.81 -24.53
C TRP A 79 16.91 -35.87 -25.30
N ASP A 80 17.43 -35.09 -26.24
CA ASP A 80 16.63 -34.09 -26.97
C ASP A 80 15.76 -34.78 -28.04
N THR A 81 16.24 -35.86 -28.65
CA THR A 81 15.43 -36.68 -29.54
C THR A 81 14.34 -37.44 -28.76
N MET A 82 14.72 -38.09 -27.66
CA MET A 82 13.74 -38.76 -26.80
C MET A 82 12.66 -37.81 -26.30
N MET A 83 13.03 -36.57 -25.89
CA MET A 83 12.10 -35.56 -25.44
C MET A 83 11.11 -35.13 -26.53
N ARG A 84 11.58 -34.98 -27.77
CA ARG A 84 10.70 -34.66 -28.91
C ARG A 84 9.69 -35.76 -29.19
N GLU A 85 10.13 -37.02 -29.16
CA GLU A 85 9.25 -38.17 -29.36
C GLU A 85 8.19 -38.28 -28.25
N LEU A 86 8.58 -38.13 -26.99
CA LEU A 86 7.64 -38.13 -25.86
C LEU A 86 6.68 -36.93 -25.86
N SER A 87 7.15 -35.78 -26.28
CA SER A 87 6.29 -34.60 -26.41
C SER A 87 5.26 -34.73 -27.53
N ALA A 88 5.63 -35.31 -28.66
CA ALA A 88 4.69 -35.57 -29.77
C ALA A 88 3.57 -36.56 -29.34
N VAL A 89 3.91 -37.59 -28.59
CA VAL A 89 2.92 -38.52 -28.02
C VAL A 89 2.05 -37.85 -26.97
N ALA A 90 2.63 -36.93 -26.20
CA ALA A 90 1.91 -36.17 -25.20
C ALA A 90 0.93 -35.14 -25.82
N GLU A 91 1.28 -34.55 -26.96
CA GLU A 91 0.38 -33.65 -27.69
C GLU A 91 -0.84 -34.38 -28.26
N ASP A 92 -0.68 -35.61 -28.73
CA ASP A 92 -1.78 -36.40 -29.28
C ASP A 92 -2.80 -36.82 -28.21
N THR A 93 -2.39 -36.89 -26.95
CA THR A 93 -3.26 -37.22 -25.80
C THR A 93 -3.63 -36.01 -24.93
N ALA A 94 -3.22 -34.81 -25.34
CA ALA A 94 -3.29 -33.60 -24.53
C ALA A 94 -4.72 -33.16 -24.11
N ASP A 95 -5.76 -33.62 -24.80
CA ASP A 95 -7.14 -33.22 -24.60
C ASP A 95 -8.00 -34.29 -23.93
N LEU A 96 -7.40 -35.41 -23.48
CA LEU A 96 -8.14 -36.50 -22.87
C LEU A 96 -8.34 -36.29 -21.37
N ILE A 97 -9.55 -36.64 -20.91
CA ILE A 97 -9.93 -36.70 -19.51
C ILE A 97 -10.12 -38.18 -19.14
N THR A 98 -9.54 -38.57 -18.03
CA THR A 98 -9.85 -39.85 -17.38
C THR A 98 -10.53 -39.62 -16.04
N PHE A 99 -11.48 -40.44 -15.66
CA PHE A 99 -12.16 -40.34 -14.38
C PHE A 99 -12.54 -41.69 -13.81
N LYS A 100 -12.61 -41.77 -12.48
CA LYS A 100 -13.11 -42.95 -11.75
C LYS A 100 -13.73 -42.57 -10.42
N GLU A 101 -14.70 -43.37 -9.96
CA GLU A 101 -15.25 -43.20 -8.63
C GLU A 101 -14.24 -43.64 -7.56
N ILE A 102 -14.14 -42.84 -6.49
CA ILE A 102 -13.27 -43.09 -5.34
C ILE A 102 -14.02 -42.88 -4.04
N GLU A 103 -13.70 -43.64 -3.00
CA GLU A 103 -14.15 -43.34 -1.64
C GLU A 103 -13.14 -42.39 -0.98
N THR A 104 -13.61 -41.28 -0.49
CA THR A 104 -12.78 -40.30 0.26
C THR A 104 -13.28 -40.20 1.69
N THR A 105 -12.37 -39.91 2.61
CA THR A 105 -12.72 -39.62 4.00
C THR A 105 -12.50 -38.15 4.33
N PHE A 106 -13.37 -37.59 5.17
CA PHE A 106 -13.18 -36.26 5.71
C PHE A 106 -13.60 -36.19 7.18
N TRP A 107 -12.85 -35.39 7.94
CA TRP A 107 -13.14 -35.14 9.35
C TRP A 107 -14.07 -33.96 9.51
N SER A 108 -15.21 -34.15 10.16
CA SER A 108 -16.13 -33.07 10.50
C SER A 108 -15.84 -32.54 11.90
N LYS A 109 -15.32 -31.32 11.99
CA LYS A 109 -15.12 -30.62 13.27
C LYS A 109 -16.40 -30.41 14.05
N LYS A 110 -17.54 -30.22 13.34
CA LYS A 110 -18.87 -30.01 13.96
C LYS A 110 -19.38 -31.27 14.68
N HIS A 111 -19.10 -32.43 14.14
CA HIS A 111 -19.58 -33.72 14.66
C HIS A 111 -18.49 -34.54 15.34
N ASN A 112 -17.25 -34.05 15.32
CA ASN A 112 -16.06 -34.72 15.86
C ASN A 112 -15.94 -36.20 15.38
N LYS A 113 -16.24 -36.44 14.09
CA LYS A 113 -16.32 -37.77 13.50
C LYS A 113 -15.83 -37.74 12.07
N GLU A 114 -15.24 -38.85 11.63
CA GLU A 114 -14.88 -39.12 10.26
C GLU A 114 -16.09 -39.61 9.45
N PHE A 115 -16.26 -39.07 8.25
CA PHE A 115 -17.29 -39.45 7.29
C PHE A 115 -16.64 -39.93 6.01
N LYS A 116 -17.27 -40.92 5.37
CA LYS A 116 -16.93 -41.41 4.05
C LYS A 116 -17.82 -40.73 3.02
N ASP A 117 -17.26 -40.34 1.87
CA ASP A 117 -17.97 -39.72 0.76
C ASP A 117 -17.45 -40.31 -0.57
N ASN A 118 -18.36 -40.75 -1.43
CA ASN A 118 -18.02 -41.20 -2.75
C ASN A 118 -17.86 -40.00 -3.68
N ARG A 119 -16.75 -39.97 -4.38
CA ARG A 119 -16.40 -38.86 -5.27
C ARG A 119 -15.89 -39.36 -6.61
N LEU A 120 -16.00 -38.50 -7.63
CA LEU A 120 -15.44 -38.75 -8.95
C LEU A 120 -14.07 -38.07 -9.03
N ALA A 121 -12.99 -38.89 -8.99
CA ALA A 121 -11.67 -38.39 -9.27
C ALA A 121 -11.51 -38.16 -10.78
N VAL A 122 -10.96 -37.00 -11.14
CA VAL A 122 -10.78 -36.60 -12.52
C VAL A 122 -9.33 -36.22 -12.76
N GLN A 123 -8.77 -36.75 -13.83
CA GLN A 123 -7.41 -36.42 -14.27
C GLN A 123 -7.46 -35.96 -15.73
N TRP A 124 -6.68 -34.96 -16.05
CA TRP A 124 -6.47 -34.48 -17.41
C TRP A 124 -5.01 -34.32 -17.73
N SER A 125 -4.67 -34.39 -19.00
CA SER A 125 -3.32 -34.24 -19.48
C SER A 125 -2.89 -32.76 -19.44
N GLY A 126 -1.63 -32.53 -19.11
CA GLY A 126 -1.03 -31.19 -19.11
C GLY A 126 -1.23 -30.38 -17.81
N HIS A 127 -0.42 -29.33 -17.63
CA HIS A 127 -0.53 -28.38 -16.52
C HIS A 127 -1.44 -27.24 -16.94
N ARG A 128 -2.62 -27.17 -16.34
CA ARG A 128 -3.65 -26.18 -16.64
C ARG A 128 -4.06 -25.47 -15.35
N SER A 129 -3.19 -24.56 -14.89
CA SER A 129 -3.42 -23.81 -13.63
C SER A 129 -4.68 -22.97 -13.68
N GLU A 130 -4.98 -22.36 -14.84
CA GLU A 130 -6.19 -21.59 -15.05
C GLU A 130 -7.45 -22.47 -14.96
N LEU A 131 -7.46 -23.63 -15.60
CA LEU A 131 -8.56 -24.59 -15.47
C LEU A 131 -8.81 -24.99 -14.00
N TYR A 132 -7.72 -25.25 -13.23
CA TYR A 132 -7.87 -25.57 -11.81
C TYR A 132 -8.49 -24.40 -11.03
N LEU A 133 -8.07 -23.17 -11.32
CA LEU A 133 -8.61 -21.98 -10.68
C LEU A 133 -10.09 -21.75 -11.05
N ASP A 134 -10.45 -21.93 -12.29
CA ASP A 134 -11.83 -21.81 -12.74
C ASP A 134 -12.72 -22.88 -12.12
N LEU A 135 -12.31 -24.13 -12.09
CA LEU A 135 -13.03 -25.20 -11.39
C LEU A 135 -13.16 -24.91 -9.89
N LYS A 136 -12.10 -24.43 -9.26
CA LYS A 136 -12.14 -24.07 -7.85
C LYS A 136 -13.06 -22.91 -7.57
N ASN A 137 -13.09 -21.91 -8.44
CA ASN A 137 -13.87 -20.69 -8.27
C ASN A 137 -15.35 -20.89 -8.65
N GLU A 138 -15.62 -21.59 -9.75
CA GLU A 138 -16.98 -21.74 -10.28
C GLU A 138 -17.72 -22.94 -9.71
N VAL A 139 -17.05 -24.09 -9.52
CA VAL A 139 -17.68 -25.27 -8.90
C VAL A 139 -17.55 -25.23 -7.38
N GLY A 140 -16.38 -24.88 -6.87
CA GLY A 140 -16.08 -24.65 -5.45
C GLY A 140 -16.32 -25.81 -4.51
N PHE A 141 -16.07 -25.57 -3.21
CA PHE A 141 -16.34 -26.57 -2.15
C PHE A 141 -17.86 -26.57 -1.79
N PRO A 142 -18.49 -27.72 -1.56
CA PRO A 142 -17.93 -29.08 -1.56
C PRO A 142 -17.94 -29.78 -2.93
N GLY A 143 -18.36 -29.10 -3.99
CA GLY A 143 -18.55 -29.69 -5.32
C GLY A 143 -17.23 -30.18 -5.93
N PHE A 144 -16.19 -29.35 -5.96
CA PHE A 144 -14.86 -29.65 -6.47
C PHE A 144 -13.81 -29.50 -5.38
N GLN A 145 -12.86 -30.44 -5.28
CA GLN A 145 -11.80 -30.43 -4.30
C GLN A 145 -10.50 -31.02 -4.88
N TYR A 146 -9.38 -30.63 -4.29
CA TYR A 146 -8.09 -31.26 -4.45
C TYR A 146 -7.60 -31.79 -3.11
N LYS A 147 -7.21 -33.07 -3.08
CA LYS A 147 -6.48 -33.67 -1.95
C LYS A 147 -5.21 -34.36 -2.46
N PRO A 148 -4.07 -34.25 -1.75
CA PRO A 148 -2.80 -34.83 -2.21
C PRO A 148 -2.87 -36.33 -2.53
N VAL A 149 -3.68 -37.08 -1.78
CA VAL A 149 -3.82 -38.54 -1.95
C VAL A 149 -4.73 -38.92 -3.12
N TYR A 150 -5.79 -38.14 -3.38
CA TYR A 150 -6.84 -38.46 -4.33
C TYR A 150 -6.82 -37.61 -5.60
N GLY A 151 -5.99 -36.55 -5.61
CA GLY A 151 -5.98 -35.59 -6.71
C GLY A 151 -7.20 -34.69 -6.75
N MET A 152 -7.58 -34.27 -7.95
CA MET A 152 -8.77 -33.46 -8.21
C MET A 152 -10.00 -34.35 -8.28
N HIS A 153 -11.07 -33.97 -7.57
CA HIS A 153 -12.28 -34.78 -7.55
C HIS A 153 -13.54 -33.92 -7.37
N PHE A 154 -14.61 -34.37 -8.05
CA PHE A 154 -15.94 -33.80 -7.91
C PHE A 154 -16.79 -34.60 -6.93
N LYS A 155 -17.77 -33.95 -6.32
CA LYS A 155 -18.88 -34.64 -5.70
C LYS A 155 -19.69 -35.35 -6.79
N ILE A 156 -20.13 -36.59 -6.55
CA ILE A 156 -20.99 -37.33 -7.48
C ILE A 156 -22.38 -36.72 -7.42
N ASP A 157 -22.58 -35.73 -8.27
CA ASP A 157 -23.83 -34.98 -8.46
C ASP A 157 -23.89 -34.54 -9.93
N LYS A 158 -25.02 -34.77 -10.59
CA LYS A 158 -25.16 -34.54 -12.02
C LYS A 158 -24.82 -33.10 -12.41
N ASP A 159 -25.43 -32.12 -11.73
CA ASP A 159 -25.29 -30.70 -12.09
C ASP A 159 -23.86 -30.21 -11.83
N ILE A 160 -23.25 -30.68 -10.73
CA ILE A 160 -21.85 -30.34 -10.39
C ILE A 160 -20.88 -30.87 -11.45
N ILE A 161 -21.07 -32.12 -11.89
CA ILE A 161 -20.18 -32.74 -12.88
C ILE A 161 -20.40 -32.09 -14.26
N LEU A 162 -21.65 -31.81 -14.67
CA LEU A 162 -21.95 -31.10 -15.92
C LEU A 162 -21.36 -29.70 -15.95
N LYS A 163 -21.45 -28.97 -14.84
CA LYS A 163 -20.83 -27.65 -14.71
C LYS A 163 -19.29 -27.74 -14.83
N GLY A 164 -18.67 -28.70 -14.14
CA GLY A 164 -17.26 -28.97 -14.26
C GLY A 164 -16.84 -29.36 -15.69
N ALA A 165 -17.61 -30.22 -16.35
CA ALA A 165 -17.39 -30.60 -17.75
C ALA A 165 -17.48 -29.39 -18.70
N GLY A 166 -18.45 -28.48 -18.50
CA GLY A 166 -18.57 -27.25 -19.28
C GLY A 166 -17.34 -26.35 -19.17
N ILE A 167 -16.78 -26.21 -17.96
CA ILE A 167 -15.53 -25.45 -17.73
C ILE A 167 -14.34 -26.16 -18.42
N MET A 168 -14.23 -27.47 -18.28
CA MET A 168 -13.16 -28.26 -18.92
C MET A 168 -13.22 -28.16 -20.44
N ALA A 169 -14.44 -28.16 -21.03
CA ALA A 169 -14.64 -27.99 -22.47
C ALA A 169 -14.16 -26.60 -22.96
N LYS A 170 -14.38 -25.53 -22.20
CA LYS A 170 -13.87 -24.19 -22.51
C LYS A 170 -12.33 -24.14 -22.56
N HIS A 171 -11.70 -25.01 -21.79
CA HIS A 171 -10.24 -25.17 -21.80
C HIS A 171 -9.72 -26.22 -22.82
N GLY A 172 -10.57 -26.62 -23.77
CA GLY A 172 -10.21 -27.50 -24.89
C GLY A 172 -10.12 -28.99 -24.56
N LEU A 173 -10.69 -29.44 -23.41
CA LEU A 173 -10.69 -30.85 -23.02
C LEU A 173 -11.88 -31.60 -23.63
N LYS A 174 -11.68 -32.86 -24.02
CA LYS A 174 -12.75 -33.76 -24.53
C LYS A 174 -13.56 -34.31 -23.38
N VAL A 175 -14.78 -33.82 -23.18
CA VAL A 175 -15.63 -34.09 -22.00
C VAL A 175 -16.79 -35.05 -22.27
N SER A 176 -16.92 -35.59 -23.46
CA SER A 176 -18.09 -36.41 -23.88
C SER A 176 -18.39 -37.58 -22.94
N GLU A 177 -17.40 -38.34 -22.53
CA GLU A 177 -17.57 -39.45 -21.59
C GLU A 177 -17.97 -38.98 -20.18
N LEU A 178 -17.41 -37.87 -19.72
CA LEU A 178 -17.74 -37.27 -18.42
C LEU A 178 -19.17 -36.74 -18.40
N VAL A 179 -19.66 -36.19 -19.51
CA VAL A 179 -21.05 -35.76 -19.69
C VAL A 179 -22.00 -36.97 -19.69
N LEU A 180 -21.67 -38.03 -20.43
CA LEU A 180 -22.49 -39.26 -20.46
C LEU A 180 -22.54 -39.91 -19.05
N TYR A 181 -21.42 -39.93 -18.32
CA TYR A 181 -21.40 -40.37 -16.92
C TYR A 181 -22.33 -39.51 -16.04
N ALA A 182 -22.27 -38.17 -16.15
CA ALA A 182 -23.11 -37.27 -15.38
C ALA A 182 -24.59 -37.48 -15.68
N GLU A 183 -24.96 -37.72 -16.94
CA GLU A 183 -26.35 -38.00 -17.36
C GLU A 183 -26.86 -39.33 -16.82
N SER A 184 -25.99 -40.29 -16.54
CA SER A 184 -26.37 -41.58 -15.93
C SER A 184 -26.72 -41.48 -14.46
N ILE A 185 -26.38 -40.39 -13.79
CA ILE A 185 -26.66 -40.18 -12.37
C ILE A 185 -28.13 -39.75 -12.21
N GLN A 186 -28.92 -40.52 -11.46
CA GLN A 186 -30.27 -40.10 -11.07
C GLN A 186 -30.21 -38.87 -10.16
N SER A 187 -30.76 -37.73 -10.61
CA SER A 187 -30.83 -36.53 -9.80
C SER A 187 -31.75 -36.72 -8.59
N LYS A 188 -31.24 -36.60 -7.39
CA LYS A 188 -32.09 -36.45 -6.20
C LYS A 188 -32.78 -35.11 -6.32
N SER A 189 -34.10 -35.08 -6.45
CA SER A 189 -34.88 -33.85 -6.43
C SER A 189 -34.73 -33.16 -5.07
N ARG A 190 -33.83 -32.18 -4.98
CA ARG A 190 -33.85 -31.18 -3.93
C ARG A 190 -34.82 -30.08 -4.34
N VAL A 191 -35.65 -29.60 -3.39
CA VAL A 191 -36.36 -28.34 -3.54
C VAL A 191 -35.28 -27.29 -3.88
N LYS A 192 -35.33 -26.71 -5.08
CA LYS A 192 -34.44 -25.63 -5.50
C LYS A 192 -34.68 -24.47 -4.57
N GLU A 193 -33.70 -24.17 -3.72
CA GLU A 193 -33.63 -22.88 -3.04
C GLU A 193 -33.45 -21.84 -4.16
N GLU A 194 -34.32 -20.84 -4.26
CA GLU A 194 -34.24 -19.81 -5.29
C GLU A 194 -33.31 -18.69 -4.80
N LEU A 195 -32.53 -18.13 -5.72
CA LEU A 195 -31.73 -16.94 -5.45
C LEU A 195 -32.66 -15.79 -5.13
N SER A 196 -32.49 -15.14 -4.00
CA SER A 196 -33.27 -13.96 -3.63
C SER A 196 -32.45 -12.94 -2.85
N ALA A 197 -32.86 -11.69 -2.94
CA ALA A 197 -32.33 -10.61 -2.14
C ALA A 197 -33.50 -9.74 -1.65
N ARG A 198 -33.38 -9.19 -0.43
CA ARG A 198 -34.31 -8.21 0.14
C ARG A 198 -33.57 -7.23 1.01
N ALA A 199 -34.03 -5.99 1.05
CA ALA A 199 -33.50 -4.96 1.96
C ALA A 199 -34.39 -4.86 3.21
N GLU A 200 -33.77 -4.62 4.36
CA GLU A 200 -34.45 -4.34 5.61
C GLU A 200 -33.56 -3.44 6.49
N GLY A 201 -33.92 -2.16 6.63
CA GLY A 201 -33.10 -1.16 7.28
C GLY A 201 -31.73 -1.02 6.59
N ASP A 202 -30.67 -1.00 7.36
CA ASP A 202 -29.27 -0.86 6.90
C ASP A 202 -28.64 -2.18 6.41
N ALA A 203 -29.44 -3.22 6.16
CA ALA A 203 -28.94 -4.53 5.76
C ALA A 203 -29.69 -5.10 4.56
N VAL A 204 -28.98 -5.92 3.79
CA VAL A 204 -29.50 -6.72 2.69
C VAL A 204 -29.37 -8.19 3.04
N TYR A 205 -30.46 -8.93 2.92
CA TYR A 205 -30.55 -10.36 3.20
C TYR A 205 -30.51 -11.10 1.86
N ILE A 206 -29.56 -11.99 1.70
CA ILE A 206 -29.28 -12.68 0.45
C ILE A 206 -29.38 -14.18 0.69
N MET A 207 -30.32 -14.83 -0.01
CA MET A 207 -30.39 -16.28 -0.13
C MET A 207 -29.58 -16.71 -1.34
N VAL A 208 -28.54 -17.53 -1.10
CA VAL A 208 -27.72 -18.09 -2.19
C VAL A 208 -27.93 -19.59 -2.23
N PRO A 209 -28.39 -20.17 -3.35
CA PRO A 209 -28.53 -21.59 -3.52
C PRO A 209 -27.26 -22.37 -3.19
N PHE A 210 -27.43 -23.61 -2.72
CA PHE A 210 -26.28 -24.40 -2.23
C PHE A 210 -25.27 -24.75 -3.34
N ASP A 211 -25.71 -24.87 -4.56
CA ASP A 211 -24.95 -25.18 -5.79
C ASP A 211 -24.20 -23.96 -6.34
N GLU A 212 -24.59 -22.74 -5.99
CA GLU A 212 -23.93 -21.50 -6.40
C GLU A 212 -22.67 -21.20 -5.54
N VAL A 213 -21.65 -22.01 -5.72
CA VAL A 213 -20.46 -21.99 -4.84
C VAL A 213 -19.68 -20.69 -4.98
N ARG A 214 -19.43 -20.21 -6.21
CA ARG A 214 -18.70 -18.95 -6.46
C ARG A 214 -19.40 -17.76 -5.80
N MET A 215 -20.72 -17.67 -5.94
CA MET A 215 -21.52 -16.61 -5.34
C MET A 215 -21.42 -16.63 -3.81
N ARG A 216 -21.52 -17.81 -3.20
CA ARG A 216 -21.36 -17.95 -1.74
C ARG A 216 -19.97 -17.56 -1.26
N GLU A 217 -18.90 -17.88 -1.99
CA GLU A 217 -17.55 -17.44 -1.65
C GLU A 217 -17.39 -15.93 -1.79
N ILE A 218 -18.03 -15.29 -2.78
CA ILE A 218 -18.04 -13.84 -2.93
C ILE A 218 -18.82 -13.18 -1.78
N VAL A 219 -20.00 -13.69 -1.44
CA VAL A 219 -20.76 -13.19 -0.28
C VAL A 219 -19.99 -13.40 1.02
N LYS A 220 -19.35 -14.56 1.20
CA LYS A 220 -18.49 -14.83 2.35
C LYS A 220 -17.26 -13.92 2.44
N ALA A 221 -16.80 -13.39 1.31
CA ALA A 221 -15.69 -12.45 1.29
C ALA A 221 -16.12 -10.99 1.59
N THR A 222 -17.43 -10.73 1.72
CA THR A 222 -17.97 -9.41 2.06
C THR A 222 -17.72 -9.09 3.53
N ASN A 223 -17.35 -7.86 3.84
CA ASN A 223 -17.09 -7.43 5.21
C ASN A 223 -18.38 -7.35 6.04
N ASN A 224 -18.23 -7.52 7.35
CA ASN A 224 -19.32 -7.38 8.33
C ASN A 224 -20.59 -8.20 8.05
N ARG A 225 -20.50 -9.23 7.19
CA ARG A 225 -21.61 -10.14 6.92
C ARG A 225 -21.93 -11.02 8.13
N LYS A 226 -23.19 -11.46 8.22
CA LYS A 226 -23.67 -12.40 9.24
C LYS A 226 -24.52 -13.48 8.58
N TRP A 227 -24.27 -14.73 8.95
CA TRP A 227 -25.13 -15.84 8.52
C TRP A 227 -26.33 -15.97 9.48
N ILE A 228 -27.54 -15.96 8.92
CA ILE A 228 -28.78 -16.17 9.68
C ILE A 228 -29.22 -17.61 9.41
N ALA A 229 -29.08 -18.45 10.44
CA ALA A 229 -29.29 -19.90 10.28
C ALA A 229 -30.76 -20.28 10.06
N ASP A 230 -31.69 -19.54 10.64
CA ASP A 230 -33.13 -19.81 10.60
C ASP A 230 -33.72 -19.58 9.22
N THR A 231 -33.32 -18.51 8.54
CA THR A 231 -33.76 -18.15 7.19
C THR A 231 -32.82 -18.66 6.12
N LYS A 232 -31.62 -19.15 6.47
CA LYS A 232 -30.53 -19.54 5.57
C LYS A 232 -30.07 -18.40 4.66
N GLU A 233 -30.11 -17.18 5.14
CA GLU A 233 -29.70 -15.97 4.44
C GLU A 233 -28.38 -15.44 4.93
N TRP A 234 -27.65 -14.76 4.06
CA TRP A 234 -26.54 -13.90 4.43
C TRP A 234 -27.04 -12.48 4.64
N MET A 235 -26.91 -11.96 5.84
CA MET A 235 -27.06 -10.53 6.09
C MET A 235 -25.78 -9.82 5.70
N VAL A 236 -25.88 -8.85 4.78
CA VAL A 236 -24.79 -8.01 4.27
C VAL A 236 -25.16 -6.56 4.55
N PRO A 237 -24.26 -5.74 5.11
CA PRO A 237 -24.52 -4.31 5.27
C PRO A 237 -24.87 -3.64 3.96
N MET A 238 -25.81 -2.69 3.97
CA MET A 238 -26.18 -1.89 2.79
C MET A 238 -24.96 -1.24 2.14
N SER A 239 -24.00 -0.79 2.96
CA SER A 239 -22.73 -0.20 2.52
C SER A 239 -21.83 -1.13 1.69
N GLU A 240 -22.01 -2.43 1.74
CA GLU A 240 -21.21 -3.41 1.00
C GLU A 240 -21.86 -3.86 -0.32
N THR A 241 -23.11 -3.44 -0.61
CA THR A 241 -23.90 -3.96 -1.75
C THR A 241 -23.26 -3.63 -3.09
N ILE A 242 -22.79 -2.39 -3.29
CA ILE A 242 -22.16 -2.00 -4.56
C ILE A 242 -20.84 -2.75 -4.82
N HIS A 243 -20.06 -3.01 -3.78
CA HIS A 243 -18.83 -3.79 -3.91
C HIS A 243 -19.15 -5.26 -4.25
N LEU A 244 -20.21 -5.80 -3.66
CA LEU A 244 -20.69 -7.13 -3.97
C LEU A 244 -21.18 -7.22 -5.43
N MET A 245 -21.99 -6.26 -5.88
CA MET A 245 -22.49 -6.19 -7.26
C MET A 245 -21.35 -6.08 -8.27
N ASN A 246 -20.37 -5.21 -8.03
CA ASN A 246 -19.20 -5.05 -8.91
C ASN A 246 -18.32 -6.32 -8.97
N ARG A 247 -18.19 -7.06 -7.88
CA ARG A 247 -17.45 -8.34 -7.86
C ARG A 247 -18.15 -9.46 -8.58
N LEU A 248 -19.47 -9.44 -8.59
CA LEU A 248 -20.30 -10.40 -9.32
C LEU A 248 -20.32 -10.08 -10.82
N GLY A 249 -20.29 -8.81 -11.18
CA GLY A 249 -20.43 -8.29 -12.54
C GLY A 249 -21.86 -7.87 -12.87
N PRO A 250 -22.04 -7.02 -13.89
CA PRO A 250 -23.35 -6.44 -14.24
C PRO A 250 -24.36 -7.48 -14.70
N ASP A 251 -23.93 -8.52 -15.42
CA ASP A 251 -24.81 -9.56 -15.98
C ASP A 251 -25.12 -10.69 -14.99
N HIS A 252 -24.73 -10.54 -13.73
CA HIS A 252 -24.94 -11.59 -12.74
C HIS A 252 -26.37 -11.52 -12.16
N PRO A 253 -27.11 -12.64 -12.04
CA PRO A 253 -28.50 -12.64 -11.57
C PRO A 253 -28.70 -11.98 -10.19
N LEU A 254 -27.75 -12.10 -9.26
CA LEU A 254 -27.83 -11.41 -7.97
C LEU A 254 -27.64 -9.90 -8.11
N THR A 255 -26.81 -9.45 -9.04
CA THR A 255 -26.62 -8.02 -9.33
C THR A 255 -27.92 -7.41 -9.86
N GLU A 256 -28.60 -8.08 -10.79
CA GLU A 256 -29.89 -7.68 -11.33
C GLU A 256 -30.95 -7.63 -10.21
N LEU A 257 -31.11 -8.71 -9.44
CA LEU A 257 -32.03 -8.76 -8.30
C LEU A 257 -31.79 -7.66 -7.26
N MET A 258 -30.53 -7.35 -6.95
CA MET A 258 -30.17 -6.28 -6.00
C MET A 258 -30.42 -4.90 -6.60
N GLY A 259 -30.20 -4.74 -7.90
CA GLY A 259 -30.43 -3.49 -8.63
C GLY A 259 -31.91 -3.10 -8.71
N ASP A 260 -32.80 -4.08 -8.71
CA ASP A 260 -34.26 -3.89 -8.75
C ASP A 260 -34.88 -3.51 -7.38
N ILE A 261 -34.08 -3.57 -6.29
CA ILE A 261 -34.54 -3.19 -4.95
C ILE A 261 -34.36 -1.67 -4.76
N PRO A 262 -35.46 -0.89 -4.61
CA PRO A 262 -35.40 0.57 -4.55
C PRO A 262 -34.49 1.11 -3.44
N GLU A 263 -34.50 0.49 -2.26
CA GLU A 263 -33.69 0.90 -1.12
C GLU A 263 -32.19 0.72 -1.39
N ILE A 264 -31.81 -0.32 -2.13
CA ILE A 264 -30.43 -0.54 -2.56
C ILE A 264 -30.04 0.49 -3.64
N ALA A 265 -30.92 0.74 -4.59
CA ALA A 265 -30.68 1.74 -5.64
C ALA A 265 -30.53 3.14 -5.04
N GLU A 266 -31.36 3.52 -4.07
CA GLU A 266 -31.26 4.80 -3.36
C GLU A 266 -29.96 4.90 -2.54
N ALA A 267 -29.68 3.91 -1.70
CA ALA A 267 -28.46 3.89 -0.88
C ALA A 267 -27.16 3.87 -1.70
N ASN A 268 -27.20 3.31 -2.91
CA ASN A 268 -26.06 3.24 -3.81
C ASN A 268 -25.94 4.43 -4.77
N ARG A 269 -26.96 5.26 -4.94
CA ARG A 269 -26.92 6.41 -5.88
C ARG A 269 -25.77 7.34 -5.59
N ASP A 270 -25.71 7.89 -4.38
CA ASP A 270 -24.64 8.80 -3.95
C ASP A 270 -23.26 8.13 -4.01
N ARG A 271 -23.24 6.82 -3.75
CA ARG A 271 -22.03 6.03 -3.80
C ARG A 271 -21.51 5.85 -5.22
N VAL A 272 -22.38 5.59 -6.19
CA VAL A 272 -22.03 5.52 -7.61
C VAL A 272 -21.48 6.86 -8.09
N GLU A 273 -22.16 7.97 -7.73
CA GLU A 273 -21.71 9.33 -8.07
C GLU A 273 -20.34 9.60 -7.46
N ARG A 274 -20.10 9.28 -6.15
CA ARG A 274 -18.77 9.42 -5.51
C ARG A 274 -17.68 8.65 -6.26
N ILE A 275 -17.92 7.39 -6.59
CA ILE A 275 -16.95 6.58 -7.34
C ILE A 275 -16.64 7.21 -8.70
N SER A 276 -17.65 7.77 -9.38
CA SER A 276 -17.46 8.43 -10.67
C SER A 276 -16.60 9.70 -10.56
N ILE A 277 -16.77 10.48 -9.48
CA ILE A 277 -16.04 11.75 -9.30
C ILE A 277 -14.75 11.60 -8.47
N SER A 278 -14.43 10.40 -7.96
CA SER A 278 -13.28 10.17 -7.07
C SER A 278 -11.91 10.56 -7.67
N GLY A 279 -11.81 10.67 -8.99
CA GLY A 279 -10.65 11.15 -9.74
C GLY A 279 -10.97 12.30 -10.70
N ALA A 280 -12.17 12.90 -10.61
CA ALA A 280 -12.60 13.92 -11.57
C ALA A 280 -11.92 15.28 -11.32
N SER A 281 -11.52 15.93 -12.39
CA SER A 281 -10.94 17.30 -12.38
C SER A 281 -12.00 18.41 -12.32
N SER A 282 -13.28 18.07 -12.55
CA SER A 282 -14.42 19.00 -12.44
C SER A 282 -15.72 18.21 -12.30
N LEU A 283 -16.78 18.86 -11.89
CA LEU A 283 -18.13 18.31 -11.96
C LEU A 283 -18.71 18.52 -13.36
N SER A 284 -19.41 17.51 -13.86
CA SER A 284 -20.11 17.58 -15.16
C SER A 284 -21.46 18.25 -15.06
N ASP A 285 -22.06 18.28 -13.86
CA ASP A 285 -23.38 18.87 -13.61
C ASP A 285 -23.25 20.37 -13.28
N ALA A 286 -23.55 21.21 -14.26
CA ALA A 286 -23.48 22.67 -14.14
C ALA A 286 -24.50 23.25 -13.15
N GLU A 287 -25.65 22.59 -12.93
CA GLU A 287 -26.66 23.09 -11.98
C GLU A 287 -26.19 22.87 -10.55
N VAL A 288 -25.56 21.73 -10.26
CA VAL A 288 -24.93 21.45 -8.96
C VAL A 288 -23.83 22.47 -8.67
N VAL A 289 -22.96 22.75 -9.63
CA VAL A 289 -21.88 23.75 -9.48
C VAL A 289 -22.47 25.14 -9.19
N ALA A 290 -23.46 25.58 -9.98
CA ALA A 290 -24.09 26.90 -9.80
C ALA A 290 -24.82 27.01 -8.45
N ASP A 291 -25.42 25.94 -7.94
CA ASP A 291 -26.01 25.94 -6.59
C ASP A 291 -24.96 26.08 -5.50
N MET A 292 -23.88 25.30 -5.60
CA MET A 292 -22.76 25.38 -4.65
C MET A 292 -22.13 26.80 -4.65
N GLU A 293 -21.88 27.38 -5.83
CA GLU A 293 -21.35 28.73 -5.99
C GLU A 293 -22.26 29.76 -5.34
N ARG A 294 -23.57 29.68 -5.58
CA ARG A 294 -24.54 30.63 -4.99
C ARG A 294 -24.51 30.56 -3.46
N ARG A 295 -24.46 29.35 -2.87
CA ARG A 295 -24.42 29.14 -1.42
C ARG A 295 -23.09 29.60 -0.83
N LEU A 296 -21.95 29.30 -1.47
CA LEU A 296 -20.63 29.74 -1.02
C LEU A 296 -20.44 31.24 -1.14
N ASN A 297 -20.97 31.89 -2.18
CA ASN A 297 -20.91 33.34 -2.35
C ASN A 297 -21.70 34.11 -1.27
N ALA A 298 -22.59 33.45 -0.54
CA ALA A 298 -23.26 34.07 0.64
C ALA A 298 -22.33 34.08 1.86
N GLU A 299 -21.36 33.20 1.94
CA GLU A 299 -20.46 33.03 3.08
C GLU A 299 -19.06 33.60 2.82
N PHE A 300 -18.56 33.47 1.60
CA PHE A 300 -17.22 33.87 1.23
C PHE A 300 -17.12 35.40 0.91
N PRO A 301 -15.99 36.01 1.19
CA PRO A 301 -15.73 37.40 0.76
C PRO A 301 -15.83 37.54 -0.77
N LYS A 302 -16.34 38.67 -1.23
CA LYS A 302 -16.50 38.94 -2.68
C LYS A 302 -15.21 38.74 -3.46
N GLY A 303 -15.31 38.09 -4.59
CA GLY A 303 -14.20 37.79 -5.50
C GLY A 303 -13.33 36.60 -5.09
N ARG A 304 -13.79 35.80 -4.14
CA ARG A 304 -13.15 34.53 -3.79
C ARG A 304 -14.00 33.37 -4.29
N GLU A 305 -13.41 32.55 -5.14
CA GLU A 305 -14.06 31.41 -5.79
C GLU A 305 -13.19 30.15 -5.64
N LEU A 306 -13.82 28.99 -5.70
CA LEU A 306 -13.13 27.73 -5.75
C LEU A 306 -12.69 27.40 -7.19
N PHE A 307 -11.65 26.61 -7.33
CA PHE A 307 -11.31 26.00 -8.61
C PHE A 307 -12.29 24.88 -8.97
N PRO A 308 -12.50 24.58 -10.27
CA PRO A 308 -13.46 23.55 -10.69
C PRO A 308 -13.29 22.19 -10.01
N PHE A 309 -12.03 21.76 -9.81
CA PHE A 309 -11.74 20.51 -9.13
C PHE A 309 -12.04 20.58 -7.61
N GLN A 310 -12.00 21.74 -6.98
CA GLN A 310 -12.34 21.88 -5.57
C GLN A 310 -13.84 21.67 -5.33
N TYR A 311 -14.70 22.12 -6.25
CA TYR A 311 -16.13 21.80 -6.20
C TYR A 311 -16.36 20.27 -6.23
N ALA A 312 -15.62 19.52 -7.05
CA ALA A 312 -15.72 18.07 -7.07
C ALA A 312 -15.34 17.43 -5.72
N GLY A 313 -14.32 17.99 -5.03
CA GLY A 313 -13.93 17.52 -3.70
C GLY A 313 -14.97 17.82 -2.62
N VAL A 314 -15.56 19.00 -2.65
CA VAL A 314 -16.67 19.39 -1.74
C VAL A 314 -17.89 18.51 -2.01
N ARG A 315 -18.29 18.32 -3.28
CA ARG A 315 -19.39 17.46 -3.66
C ARG A 315 -19.17 16.00 -3.23
N PHE A 316 -17.96 15.49 -3.37
CA PHE A 316 -17.59 14.16 -2.87
C PHE A 316 -17.84 14.04 -1.36
N ALA A 317 -17.45 15.06 -0.58
CA ALA A 317 -17.67 15.07 0.86
C ALA A 317 -19.17 15.16 1.21
N GLU A 318 -19.98 15.96 0.47
CA GLU A 318 -21.44 16.03 0.62
C GLU A 318 -22.08 14.64 0.41
N LEU A 319 -21.82 14.02 -0.74
CA LEU A 319 -22.33 12.67 -1.09
C LEU A 319 -21.86 11.60 -0.11
N ALA A 320 -20.72 11.80 0.58
CA ALA A 320 -20.23 10.94 1.64
C ALA A 320 -20.91 11.19 3.01
N GLY A 321 -21.90 12.08 3.07
CA GLY A 321 -22.53 12.48 4.33
C GLY A 321 -21.54 13.13 5.31
N GLY A 322 -20.56 13.88 4.80
CA GLY A 322 -19.51 14.51 5.60
C GLY A 322 -18.41 13.57 6.08
N LYS A 323 -18.40 12.30 5.68
CA LYS A 323 -17.41 11.31 6.13
C LYS A 323 -16.52 10.88 4.96
N ALA A 324 -15.45 11.63 4.72
CA ALA A 324 -14.60 11.49 3.54
C ALA A 324 -13.11 11.65 3.85
N LEU A 325 -12.28 11.01 3.02
CA LEU A 325 -10.85 11.24 2.94
C LEU A 325 -10.54 12.05 1.67
N ILE A 326 -10.06 13.28 1.84
CA ILE A 326 -9.56 14.12 0.74
C ILE A 326 -8.08 13.84 0.59
N GLY A 327 -7.75 12.92 -0.30
CA GLY A 327 -6.42 12.38 -0.57
C GLY A 327 -5.69 13.06 -1.72
N ASP A 328 -6.12 14.26 -2.12
CA ASP A 328 -5.53 15.06 -3.19
C ASP A 328 -4.06 15.35 -2.96
N ASP A 329 -3.29 15.48 -4.03
CA ASP A 329 -1.89 15.87 -3.97
C ASP A 329 -1.68 17.17 -3.17
N MET A 330 -0.47 17.38 -2.72
CA MET A 330 -0.12 18.59 -1.97
C MET A 330 -0.25 19.85 -2.83
N GLY A 331 -0.76 20.93 -2.22
CA GLY A 331 -0.91 22.22 -2.91
C GLY A 331 -2.16 22.36 -3.77
N ILE A 332 -3.00 21.33 -3.90
CA ILE A 332 -4.29 21.41 -4.62
C ILE A 332 -5.38 22.16 -3.79
N GLY A 333 -5.12 22.47 -2.52
CA GLY A 333 -6.07 23.23 -1.69
C GLY A 333 -7.09 22.36 -0.94
N LYS A 334 -6.65 21.23 -0.35
CA LYS A 334 -7.47 20.40 0.55
C LYS A 334 -8.11 21.19 1.69
N THR A 335 -7.35 22.12 2.29
CA THR A 335 -7.82 23.04 3.32
C THR A 335 -9.06 23.80 2.85
N MET A 336 -9.04 24.31 1.61
CA MET A 336 -10.16 25.06 1.03
C MET A 336 -11.39 24.19 0.82
N GLN A 337 -11.20 22.97 0.34
CA GLN A 337 -12.31 22.01 0.17
C GLN A 337 -12.99 21.72 1.51
N ALA A 338 -12.21 21.53 2.59
CA ALA A 338 -12.76 21.32 3.93
C ALA A 338 -13.48 22.57 4.48
N ILE A 339 -12.92 23.77 4.30
CA ILE A 339 -13.56 25.03 4.69
C ILE A 339 -14.87 25.26 3.92
N ALA A 340 -14.86 25.02 2.60
CA ALA A 340 -16.04 25.16 1.75
C ALA A 340 -17.14 24.15 2.12
N TYR A 341 -16.78 22.89 2.44
CA TYR A 341 -17.74 21.94 2.97
C TYR A 341 -18.40 22.46 4.26
N CYS A 342 -17.61 22.96 5.22
CA CYS A 342 -18.15 23.52 6.47
C CYS A 342 -19.03 24.74 6.23
N ALA A 343 -18.69 25.60 5.27
CA ALA A 343 -19.50 26.76 4.92
C ALA A 343 -20.88 26.38 4.34
N LEU A 344 -20.93 25.26 3.59
CA LEU A 344 -22.19 24.74 3.03
C LEU A 344 -23.04 23.97 4.06
N HIS A 345 -22.44 23.48 5.15
CA HIS A 345 -23.07 22.63 6.16
C HIS A 345 -22.94 23.20 7.57
N GLN A 346 -23.49 24.38 7.80
CA GLN A 346 -23.45 25.05 9.12
C GLN A 346 -24.24 24.30 10.20
N GLU A 347 -25.20 23.50 9.81
CA GLU A 347 -25.91 22.56 10.69
C GLU A 347 -24.99 21.55 11.41
N HIS A 348 -23.81 21.31 10.83
CA HIS A 348 -22.76 20.44 11.40
C HIS A 348 -21.68 21.23 12.19
N TRP A 349 -21.99 22.39 12.70
CA TRP A 349 -21.10 23.16 13.58
C TRP A 349 -21.44 22.91 15.07
N PRO A 350 -20.49 23.11 16.01
CA PRO A 350 -19.13 23.65 15.86
C PRO A 350 -18.13 22.66 15.23
N VAL A 351 -17.03 23.20 14.68
CA VAL A 351 -15.99 22.48 13.93
C VAL A 351 -14.68 22.43 14.72
N LEU A 352 -14.13 21.21 14.89
CA LEU A 352 -12.79 21.00 15.41
C LEU A 352 -11.81 20.71 14.28
N VAL A 353 -10.72 21.48 14.19
CA VAL A 353 -9.61 21.24 13.26
C VAL A 353 -8.42 20.67 14.04
N VAL A 354 -8.07 19.42 13.77
CA VAL A 354 -6.91 18.76 14.33
C VAL A 354 -5.80 18.74 13.28
N CYS A 355 -4.67 19.35 13.59
CA CYS A 355 -3.59 19.52 12.63
C CYS A 355 -2.20 19.43 13.30
N PRO A 356 -1.10 19.27 12.54
CA PRO A 356 0.23 19.44 13.07
C PRO A 356 0.45 20.82 13.71
N ALA A 357 1.29 20.87 14.75
CA ALA A 357 1.51 22.10 15.53
C ALA A 357 1.93 23.32 14.67
N ILE A 358 2.68 23.04 13.60
CA ILE A 358 3.22 24.03 12.67
C ILE A 358 2.14 24.80 11.92
N VAL A 359 1.03 24.12 11.56
CA VAL A 359 0.00 24.71 10.68
C VAL A 359 -1.18 25.29 11.40
N LYS A 360 -1.20 25.29 12.74
CA LYS A 360 -2.31 25.85 13.52
C LYS A 360 -2.63 27.30 13.14
N TYR A 361 -1.61 28.13 13.02
CA TYR A 361 -1.81 29.56 12.68
C TYR A 361 -2.14 29.75 11.20
N ASN A 362 -1.67 28.88 10.33
CA ASN A 362 -2.08 28.87 8.93
C ASN A 362 -3.57 28.53 8.78
N TRP A 363 -4.05 27.50 9.50
CA TRP A 363 -5.49 27.20 9.55
C TRP A 363 -6.31 28.39 10.06
N LEU A 364 -5.86 29.04 11.14
CA LEU A 364 -6.52 30.23 11.64
C LEU A 364 -6.55 31.39 10.61
N LYS A 365 -5.43 31.59 9.87
CA LYS A 365 -5.34 32.57 8.80
C LYS A 365 -6.33 32.25 7.68
N GLU A 366 -6.37 30.99 7.21
CA GLU A 366 -7.29 30.56 6.16
C GLU A 366 -8.75 30.72 6.58
N LEU A 367 -9.13 30.28 7.79
CA LEU A 367 -10.47 30.46 8.32
C LEU A 367 -10.88 31.95 8.37
N ARG A 368 -10.03 32.84 8.88
CA ARG A 368 -10.27 34.28 8.92
C ARG A 368 -10.30 34.93 7.54
N THR A 369 -9.62 34.35 6.59
CA THR A 369 -9.56 34.84 5.21
C THR A 369 -10.82 34.47 4.42
N TRP A 370 -11.37 33.26 4.62
CA TRP A 370 -12.50 32.74 3.86
C TRP A 370 -13.85 32.87 4.60
N LEU A 371 -13.82 32.85 5.93
CA LEU A 371 -15.01 32.93 6.80
C LEU A 371 -14.78 33.98 7.90
N PRO A 372 -14.51 35.26 7.55
CA PRO A 372 -14.12 36.28 8.51
C PRO A 372 -15.24 36.64 9.51
N GLN A 373 -16.49 36.36 9.18
CA GLN A 373 -17.65 36.58 10.05
C GLN A 373 -17.82 35.54 11.16
N HIS A 374 -17.09 34.39 11.06
CA HIS A 374 -17.23 33.28 11.99
C HIS A 374 -16.10 33.24 13.02
N PRO A 375 -16.41 33.17 14.32
CA PRO A 375 -15.42 33.11 15.39
C PRO A 375 -14.52 31.87 15.27
N SER A 376 -13.21 32.11 15.32
CA SER A 376 -12.22 31.06 15.23
C SER A 376 -11.10 31.23 16.25
N GLN A 377 -10.68 30.17 16.91
CA GLN A 377 -9.65 30.16 17.94
C GLN A 377 -8.57 29.09 17.71
N VAL A 378 -7.40 29.30 18.35
CA VAL A 378 -6.32 28.32 18.38
C VAL A 378 -6.04 27.89 19.82
N VAL A 379 -6.03 26.59 20.08
CA VAL A 379 -5.59 26.02 21.36
C VAL A 379 -4.06 26.07 21.41
N LYS A 380 -3.52 27.04 22.19
CA LYS A 380 -2.07 27.31 22.24
C LYS A 380 -1.27 26.23 22.98
N ASN A 381 -1.78 25.80 24.14
CA ASN A 381 -1.14 24.83 25.03
C ASN A 381 -2.15 24.08 25.90
N GLY A 382 -1.70 23.15 26.73
CA GLY A 382 -2.58 22.33 27.57
C GLY A 382 -3.35 23.09 28.68
N LYS A 383 -2.98 24.35 28.98
CA LYS A 383 -3.67 25.22 29.95
C LYS A 383 -4.64 26.21 29.30
N HIS A 384 -4.66 26.27 27.94
CA HIS A 384 -5.55 27.16 27.21
C HIS A 384 -7.00 26.74 27.43
N GLU A 385 -7.85 27.65 27.89
CA GLU A 385 -9.28 27.40 28.03
C GLU A 385 -9.97 27.54 26.68
N ILE A 386 -10.74 26.53 26.29
CA ILE A 386 -11.46 26.51 25.02
C ILE A 386 -12.76 27.28 25.23
N VAL A 387 -12.93 28.36 24.49
CA VAL A 387 -14.16 29.18 24.53
C VAL A 387 -15.13 28.73 23.44
N ASP A 388 -16.39 29.08 23.57
CA ASP A 388 -17.39 28.85 22.53
C ASP A 388 -17.03 29.59 21.26
N SER A 389 -16.90 28.85 20.14
CA SER A 389 -16.54 29.39 18.82
C SER A 389 -16.93 28.42 17.72
N ASP A 390 -17.20 28.94 16.52
CA ASP A 390 -17.58 28.11 15.38
C ASP A 390 -16.45 27.16 14.95
N PHE A 391 -15.20 27.66 15.06
CA PHE A 391 -14.01 26.88 14.70
C PHE A 391 -12.97 26.89 15.81
N THR A 392 -12.52 25.68 16.18
CA THR A 392 -11.41 25.48 17.13
C THR A 392 -10.27 24.71 16.47
N VAL A 393 -9.08 25.29 16.44
CA VAL A 393 -7.87 24.67 15.87
C VAL A 393 -6.97 24.16 16.98
N ILE A 394 -6.62 22.86 16.94
CA ILE A 394 -5.78 22.18 17.94
C ILE A 394 -4.72 21.32 17.26
N ASN A 395 -3.57 21.12 17.89
CA ASN A 395 -2.58 20.17 17.39
C ASN A 395 -2.67 18.79 18.06
N TYR A 396 -2.15 17.78 17.37
CA TYR A 396 -2.18 16.38 17.79
C TYR A 396 -1.68 16.12 19.22
N ASP A 397 -0.60 16.79 19.65
CA ASP A 397 0.00 16.58 20.99
C ASP A 397 -0.90 17.06 22.14
N LEU A 398 -1.86 17.94 21.84
CA LEU A 398 -2.81 18.44 22.82
C LEU A 398 -4.10 17.60 22.87
N MET A 399 -4.38 16.76 21.87
CA MET A 399 -5.60 15.96 21.80
C MET A 399 -5.81 15.10 23.04
N SER A 400 -4.80 14.35 23.48
CA SER A 400 -4.91 13.50 24.67
C SER A 400 -5.03 14.27 25.98
N LYS A 401 -4.51 15.52 26.03
CA LYS A 401 -4.57 16.37 27.22
C LYS A 401 -5.90 17.10 27.36
N LYS A 402 -6.62 17.28 26.25
CA LYS A 402 -7.86 18.03 26.15
C LYS A 402 -9.06 17.17 25.77
N GLN A 403 -8.88 15.82 25.71
CA GLN A 403 -9.91 14.91 25.20
C GLN A 403 -11.27 15.12 25.83
N ASP A 404 -11.36 15.12 27.17
CA ASP A 404 -12.64 15.23 27.89
C ASP A 404 -13.30 16.59 27.67
N GLU A 405 -12.49 17.68 27.65
CA GLU A 405 -12.95 19.04 27.36
C GLU A 405 -13.50 19.13 25.93
N LEU A 406 -12.78 18.56 24.94
CA LEU A 406 -13.21 18.53 23.52
C LEU A 406 -14.51 17.73 23.32
N ILE A 407 -14.64 16.58 24.01
CA ILE A 407 -15.89 15.81 23.95
C ILE A 407 -17.05 16.61 24.56
N SER A 408 -16.82 17.31 25.67
CA SER A 408 -17.86 18.13 26.34
C SER A 408 -18.31 19.33 25.51
N MET A 409 -17.46 19.85 24.63
CA MET A 409 -17.81 20.96 23.71
C MET A 409 -18.79 20.55 22.60
N GLY A 410 -18.98 19.26 22.36
CA GLY A 410 -19.98 18.75 21.43
C GLY A 410 -19.72 19.11 19.95
N TYR A 411 -18.48 19.06 19.50
CA TYR A 411 -18.15 19.28 18.09
C TYR A 411 -18.91 18.31 17.19
N LYS A 412 -19.56 18.85 16.15
CA LYS A 412 -20.31 18.06 15.18
C LYS A 412 -19.47 17.71 13.95
N THR A 413 -18.50 18.54 13.59
CA THR A 413 -17.53 18.27 12.53
C THR A 413 -16.12 18.19 13.09
N ILE A 414 -15.35 17.21 12.66
CA ILE A 414 -13.91 17.14 12.87
C ILE A 414 -13.18 17.10 11.54
N ILE A 415 -12.25 18.03 11.35
CA ILE A 415 -11.30 18.06 10.24
C ILE A 415 -9.96 17.54 10.77
N ILE A 416 -9.39 16.52 10.14
CA ILE A 416 -8.15 15.88 10.56
C ILE A 416 -7.12 16.10 9.46
N ASP A 417 -6.32 17.15 9.61
CA ASP A 417 -5.31 17.53 8.63
C ASP A 417 -4.03 16.71 8.83
N GLU A 418 -3.45 16.23 7.70
CA GLU A 418 -2.36 15.28 7.68
C GLU A 418 -2.68 14.02 8.51
N CYS A 419 -3.79 13.37 8.20
CA CYS A 419 -4.35 12.25 8.97
C CYS A 419 -3.38 11.06 9.11
N HIS A 420 -2.30 10.99 8.32
CA HIS A 420 -1.22 10.00 8.46
C HIS A 420 -0.49 10.09 9.82
N TYR A 421 -0.60 11.22 10.57
CA TYR A 421 -0.14 11.32 11.96
C TYR A 421 -0.86 10.36 12.91
N LEU A 422 -1.98 9.78 12.49
CA LEU A 422 -2.78 8.82 13.26
C LEU A 422 -2.49 7.36 12.88
N LYS A 423 -1.40 7.07 12.15
CA LYS A 423 -1.04 5.71 11.70
C LYS A 423 -0.88 4.69 12.84
N ASN A 424 -0.34 5.13 13.99
CA ASN A 424 -0.12 4.28 15.14
C ASN A 424 -1.35 4.22 16.05
N GLN A 425 -2.04 3.06 16.05
CA GLN A 425 -3.24 2.83 16.85
C GLN A 425 -3.01 2.94 18.37
N LYS A 426 -1.78 2.67 18.85
CA LYS A 426 -1.46 2.71 20.29
C LYS A 426 -1.09 4.11 20.77
N ALA A 427 -0.82 5.05 19.87
CA ALA A 427 -0.45 6.42 20.23
C ALA A 427 -1.62 7.13 20.92
N LYS A 428 -1.34 7.85 22.02
CA LYS A 428 -2.35 8.59 22.80
C LYS A 428 -3.10 9.62 21.94
N ARG A 429 -2.39 10.29 21.02
CA ARG A 429 -2.98 11.24 20.06
C ARG A 429 -4.04 10.57 19.17
N THR A 430 -3.75 9.36 18.67
CA THR A 430 -4.67 8.59 17.83
C THR A 430 -5.91 8.19 18.60
N GLN A 431 -5.75 7.61 19.78
CA GLN A 431 -6.87 7.18 20.64
C GLN A 431 -7.79 8.36 21.00
N ALA A 432 -7.20 9.50 21.38
CA ALA A 432 -7.95 10.70 21.69
C ALA A 432 -8.69 11.28 20.46
N THR A 433 -8.05 11.30 19.30
CA THR A 433 -8.70 11.81 18.07
C THR A 433 -9.85 10.90 17.65
N VAL A 434 -9.66 9.57 17.69
CA VAL A 434 -10.74 8.60 17.40
C VAL A 434 -11.90 8.77 18.36
N ALA A 435 -11.64 8.94 19.67
CA ALA A 435 -12.69 9.12 20.68
C ALA A 435 -13.53 10.39 20.45
N VAL A 436 -12.90 11.50 20.06
CA VAL A 436 -13.62 12.75 19.70
C VAL A 436 -14.39 12.57 18.39
N ALA A 437 -13.78 11.96 17.36
CA ALA A 437 -14.40 11.73 16.06
C ALA A 437 -15.66 10.85 16.13
N GLN A 438 -15.74 9.93 17.07
CA GLN A 438 -16.92 9.08 17.28
C GLN A 438 -18.17 9.87 17.66
N GLY A 439 -18.01 11.05 18.28
CA GLY A 439 -19.11 11.96 18.62
C GLY A 439 -19.51 12.91 17.48
N CYS A 440 -18.73 12.96 16.38
CA CYS A 440 -18.96 13.89 15.29
C CYS A 440 -19.88 13.31 14.21
N GLU A 441 -20.74 14.17 13.67
CA GLU A 441 -21.61 13.84 12.52
C GLU A 441 -20.79 13.79 11.23
N SER A 442 -19.82 14.72 11.08
CA SER A 442 -18.92 14.81 9.93
C SER A 442 -17.46 14.59 10.32
N VAL A 443 -16.73 13.82 9.53
CA VAL A 443 -15.30 13.52 9.70
C VAL A 443 -14.59 13.71 8.35
N LEU A 444 -13.87 14.81 8.19
CA LEU A 444 -13.08 15.12 7.01
C LEU A 444 -11.60 14.84 7.29
N ALA A 445 -11.08 13.76 6.76
CA ALA A 445 -9.66 13.44 6.82
C ALA A 445 -8.94 14.01 5.60
N LEU A 446 -7.83 14.72 5.81
CA LEU A 446 -7.05 15.34 4.74
C LEU A 446 -5.63 14.78 4.76
N SER A 447 -5.10 14.38 3.62
CA SER A 447 -3.67 14.02 3.49
C SER A 447 -3.27 13.95 2.02
N GLY A 448 -2.15 14.54 1.66
CA GLY A 448 -1.51 14.32 0.35
C GLY A 448 -0.81 12.97 0.23
N THR A 449 -0.54 12.35 1.37
CA THR A 449 0.17 11.07 1.52
C THR A 449 -0.63 10.13 2.42
N ALA A 450 -1.88 9.85 2.05
CA ALA A 450 -2.79 9.04 2.86
C ALA A 450 -2.24 7.62 3.16
N ILE A 451 -1.44 7.08 2.23
CA ILE A 451 -0.67 5.84 2.42
C ILE A 451 0.81 6.21 2.29
N THR A 452 1.52 6.31 3.41
CA THR A 452 2.95 6.65 3.40
C THR A 452 3.82 5.44 3.08
N ASN A 453 3.53 4.26 3.66
CA ASN A 453 4.36 3.06 3.48
C ASN A 453 3.58 1.75 3.37
N ARG A 454 2.45 1.58 4.07
CA ARG A 454 1.77 0.28 4.23
C ARG A 454 0.25 0.42 4.34
N PRO A 455 -0.55 -0.52 3.83
CA PRO A 455 -2.01 -0.50 3.99
C PRO A 455 -2.49 -0.40 5.44
N VAL A 456 -1.72 -0.93 6.41
CA VAL A 456 -2.06 -0.89 7.84
C VAL A 456 -2.20 0.53 8.39
N GLU A 457 -1.49 1.50 7.82
CA GLU A 457 -1.49 2.90 8.26
C GLU A 457 -2.84 3.61 7.99
N LEU A 458 -3.61 3.14 7.01
CA LEU A 458 -4.93 3.68 6.69
C LEU A 458 -6.03 3.28 7.66
N PHE A 459 -5.86 2.19 8.41
CA PHE A 459 -6.94 1.61 9.20
C PHE A 459 -7.64 2.62 10.10
N ASN A 460 -6.89 3.41 10.87
CA ASN A 460 -7.48 4.36 11.83
C ASN A 460 -8.29 5.46 11.12
N THR A 461 -7.81 5.96 9.99
CA THR A 461 -8.54 6.92 9.16
C THR A 461 -9.83 6.31 8.61
N LEU A 462 -9.74 5.11 8.03
CA LEU A 462 -10.90 4.40 7.50
C LEU A 462 -11.92 4.06 8.60
N ASN A 463 -11.46 3.69 9.79
CA ASN A 463 -12.33 3.46 10.95
C ASN A 463 -13.10 4.72 11.37
N MET A 464 -12.50 5.91 11.29
CA MET A 464 -13.18 7.16 11.60
C MET A 464 -14.18 7.58 10.52
N VAL A 465 -13.83 7.45 9.24
CA VAL A 465 -14.70 7.89 8.13
C VAL A 465 -15.74 6.84 7.72
N ARG A 466 -15.50 5.55 7.98
CA ARG A 466 -16.41 4.43 7.69
C ARG A 466 -16.38 3.39 8.83
N PRO A 467 -16.83 3.74 10.04
CA PRO A 467 -16.74 2.85 11.20
C PRO A 467 -17.54 1.54 11.03
N SER A 468 -18.64 1.55 10.28
CA SER A 468 -19.42 0.34 10.00
C SER A 468 -18.66 -0.66 9.13
N GLU A 469 -17.83 -0.21 8.19
CA GLU A 469 -17.09 -1.06 7.26
C GLU A 469 -15.74 -1.50 7.82
N TYR A 470 -15.06 -0.62 8.57
CA TYR A 470 -13.71 -0.83 9.09
C TYR A 470 -13.69 -0.88 10.63
N SER A 471 -14.63 -1.63 11.23
CA SER A 471 -14.76 -1.73 12.68
C SER A 471 -13.70 -2.64 13.33
N ASN A 472 -13.14 -3.60 12.61
CA ASN A 472 -12.26 -4.64 13.15
C ASN A 472 -10.88 -4.62 12.50
N PHE A 473 -9.87 -4.21 13.28
CA PHE A 473 -8.48 -4.15 12.84
C PHE A 473 -7.96 -5.49 12.32
N PHE A 474 -8.19 -6.58 13.04
CA PHE A 474 -7.64 -7.88 12.65
C PHE A 474 -8.24 -8.39 11.33
N GLN A 475 -9.52 -8.14 11.10
CA GLN A 475 -10.18 -8.49 9.84
C GLN A 475 -9.59 -7.67 8.68
N TYR A 476 -9.40 -6.37 8.86
CA TYR A 476 -8.75 -5.50 7.91
C TYR A 476 -7.32 -5.94 7.61
N ALA A 477 -6.51 -6.15 8.66
CA ALA A 477 -5.11 -6.51 8.53
C ALA A 477 -4.91 -7.90 7.91
N SER A 478 -5.77 -8.88 8.23
CA SER A 478 -5.73 -10.20 7.60
C SER A 478 -6.06 -10.16 6.12
N ARG A 479 -6.88 -9.20 5.68
CA ARG A 479 -7.26 -9.09 4.28
C ARG A 479 -6.27 -8.26 3.46
N TYR A 480 -5.80 -7.13 4.00
CA TYR A 480 -5.04 -6.15 3.22
C TYR A 480 -3.57 -6.02 3.60
N CYS A 481 -3.17 -6.50 4.79
CA CYS A 481 -1.81 -6.31 5.31
C CYS A 481 -0.98 -7.60 5.35
N GLY A 482 -1.43 -8.69 4.71
CA GLY A 482 -0.67 -9.95 4.67
C GLY A 482 -0.40 -10.52 6.07
N ALA A 483 -1.34 -10.36 7.02
CA ALA A 483 -1.15 -10.74 8.42
C ALA A 483 -0.70 -12.20 8.57
N HIS A 484 0.45 -12.40 9.20
CA HIS A 484 0.99 -13.72 9.50
C HIS A 484 1.71 -13.71 10.85
N GLN A 485 1.87 -14.89 11.45
CA GLN A 485 2.72 -15.01 12.64
C GLN A 485 4.17 -15.23 12.22
N ASN A 486 5.06 -14.40 12.77
CA ASN A 486 6.49 -14.58 12.59
C ASN A 486 7.01 -15.80 13.39
N SER A 487 8.29 -16.16 13.23
CA SER A 487 8.92 -17.30 13.91
C SER A 487 8.89 -17.22 15.45
N TRP A 488 8.58 -16.07 16.02
CA TRP A 488 8.46 -15.81 17.46
C TRP A 488 7.01 -15.82 17.96
N GLY A 489 6.04 -16.15 17.09
CA GLY A 489 4.62 -16.17 17.43
C GLY A 489 3.94 -14.78 17.48
N HIS A 490 4.64 -13.70 17.15
CA HIS A 490 4.05 -12.37 17.06
C HIS A 490 3.41 -12.15 15.69
N TRP A 491 2.29 -11.40 15.67
CA TRP A 491 1.64 -11.01 14.43
C TRP A 491 2.44 -9.92 13.71
N ASP A 492 2.68 -10.14 12.43
CA ASP A 492 3.25 -9.16 11.49
C ASP A 492 2.15 -8.70 10.52
N PHE A 493 1.99 -7.38 10.39
CA PHE A 493 1.01 -6.71 9.54
C PHE A 493 1.71 -5.81 8.50
N SER A 494 3.01 -5.99 8.29
CA SER A 494 3.82 -5.12 7.43
C SER A 494 3.64 -5.37 5.93
N GLY A 495 2.94 -6.43 5.55
CA GLY A 495 2.72 -6.80 4.16
C GLY A 495 1.58 -6.04 3.49
N ALA A 496 1.37 -6.34 2.20
CA ALA A 496 0.25 -5.85 1.40
C ALA A 496 -0.37 -7.01 0.61
N THR A 497 -1.68 -7.14 0.69
CA THR A 497 -2.47 -8.18 0.00
C THR A 497 -3.79 -7.58 -0.48
N ASN A 498 -4.37 -8.11 -1.56
CA ASN A 498 -5.63 -7.64 -2.15
C ASN A 498 -5.65 -6.11 -2.40
N VAL A 499 -4.53 -5.57 -2.88
CA VAL A 499 -4.33 -4.12 -3.06
C VAL A 499 -5.34 -3.54 -4.05
N ASP A 500 -5.64 -4.24 -5.14
CA ASP A 500 -6.62 -3.80 -6.15
C ASP A 500 -8.03 -3.68 -5.56
N GLU A 501 -8.41 -4.62 -4.69
CA GLU A 501 -9.69 -4.54 -3.98
C GLU A 501 -9.72 -3.35 -3.02
N LEU A 502 -8.65 -3.13 -2.28
CA LEU A 502 -8.54 -1.97 -1.39
C LEU A 502 -8.60 -0.67 -2.19
N HIS A 503 -7.85 -0.57 -3.28
CA HIS A 503 -7.89 0.59 -4.17
C HIS A 503 -9.30 0.88 -4.69
N PHE A 504 -9.99 -0.15 -5.17
CA PHE A 504 -11.38 -0.01 -5.62
C PHE A 504 -12.32 0.49 -4.51
N LYS A 505 -12.20 -0.07 -3.29
CA LYS A 505 -13.00 0.37 -2.13
C LYS A 505 -12.67 1.80 -1.70
N LEU A 506 -11.41 2.20 -1.81
CA LEU A 506 -11.00 3.56 -1.49
C LEU A 506 -11.66 4.62 -2.37
N ARG A 507 -11.99 4.33 -3.62
CA ARG A 507 -12.71 5.27 -4.52
C ARG A 507 -14.08 5.71 -3.98
N ASP A 508 -14.70 4.93 -3.11
CA ASP A 508 -15.95 5.28 -2.44
C ASP A 508 -15.74 6.17 -1.20
N VAL A 509 -14.54 6.17 -0.63
CA VAL A 509 -14.21 6.82 0.64
C VAL A 509 -13.27 7.99 0.43
N MET A 510 -12.46 7.94 -0.63
CA MET A 510 -11.37 8.87 -0.90
C MET A 510 -11.49 9.49 -2.29
N ILE A 511 -11.42 10.80 -2.35
CA ILE A 511 -11.11 11.52 -3.59
C ILE A 511 -9.61 11.75 -3.67
N ARG A 512 -8.98 11.39 -4.80
CA ARG A 512 -7.55 11.57 -5.03
C ARG A 512 -7.27 12.02 -6.45
N ARG A 513 -6.63 13.16 -6.58
CA ARG A 513 -6.22 13.75 -7.86
C ARG A 513 -4.77 14.18 -7.79
N LEU A 514 -4.06 14.03 -8.88
CA LEU A 514 -2.69 14.48 -9.01
C LEU A 514 -2.64 15.93 -9.48
N LYS A 515 -1.65 16.69 -9.03
CA LYS A 515 -1.46 18.09 -9.45
C LYS A 515 -1.46 18.25 -10.97
N LYS A 516 -0.73 17.39 -11.66
CA LYS A 516 -0.60 17.39 -13.14
C LYS A 516 -1.92 17.19 -13.88
N GLU A 517 -2.93 16.63 -13.22
CA GLU A 517 -4.25 16.36 -13.82
C GLU A 517 -5.22 17.53 -13.69
N VAL A 518 -5.07 18.33 -12.65
CA VAL A 518 -6.04 19.37 -12.29
C VAL A 518 -5.50 20.79 -12.40
N LEU A 519 -4.20 20.97 -12.44
CA LEU A 519 -3.51 22.27 -12.45
C LEU A 519 -2.48 22.29 -13.61
N ALA A 520 -2.98 22.43 -14.83
CA ALA A 520 -2.13 22.56 -16.02
C ALA A 520 -1.21 23.80 -16.00
N GLU A 521 -1.53 24.78 -15.15
CA GLU A 521 -0.78 26.05 -15.02
C GLU A 521 0.33 26.00 -13.95
N LEU A 522 0.52 24.86 -13.28
CA LEU A 522 1.65 24.74 -12.34
C LEU A 522 2.97 24.69 -13.09
N PRO A 523 4.03 25.28 -12.51
CA PRO A 523 5.36 25.20 -13.09
C PRO A 523 5.84 23.74 -13.19
N ASP A 524 6.61 23.46 -14.22
CA ASP A 524 7.33 22.21 -14.32
C ASP A 524 8.31 22.06 -13.15
N LYS A 525 8.32 20.89 -12.52
CA LYS A 525 9.25 20.58 -11.44
C LYS A 525 10.43 19.76 -11.98
N ILE A 526 11.61 20.36 -11.98
CA ILE A 526 12.84 19.74 -12.47
C ILE A 526 13.74 19.39 -11.28
N ARG A 527 14.09 18.12 -11.17
CA ARG A 527 15.08 17.64 -10.21
C ARG A 527 16.44 17.50 -10.86
N GLN A 528 17.46 18.06 -10.23
CA GLN A 528 18.84 17.94 -10.68
C GLN A 528 19.73 17.45 -9.54
N PHE A 529 20.69 16.59 -9.90
CA PHE A 529 21.67 16.03 -8.96
C PHE A 529 23.04 16.63 -9.29
N VAL A 530 23.60 17.31 -8.31
CA VAL A 530 24.89 18.02 -8.48
C VAL A 530 25.95 17.30 -7.63
N PRO A 531 26.94 16.66 -8.29
CA PRO A 531 28.02 16.02 -7.57
C PRO A 531 28.94 17.07 -6.92
N VAL A 532 29.20 16.94 -5.65
CA VAL A 532 30.18 17.71 -4.90
C VAL A 532 31.47 16.91 -4.80
N HIS A 533 32.57 17.51 -5.17
CA HIS A 533 33.88 16.91 -5.13
C HIS A 533 34.66 17.49 -3.94
N PRO A 534 34.74 16.77 -2.80
CA PRO A 534 35.48 17.24 -1.64
C PRO A 534 36.99 17.31 -1.93
N THR A 535 37.68 18.16 -1.22
CA THR A 535 39.14 18.22 -1.26
C THR A 535 39.76 16.90 -0.80
N ALA A 536 41.01 16.66 -1.16
CA ALA A 536 41.74 15.46 -0.73
C ALA A 536 41.82 15.35 0.82
N SER A 537 41.88 16.47 1.53
CA SER A 537 41.86 16.52 3.00
C SER A 537 40.50 16.08 3.56
N GLU A 538 39.40 16.63 3.05
CA GLU A 538 38.06 16.31 3.48
C GLU A 538 37.68 14.85 3.17
N MET A 539 38.04 14.34 2.00
CA MET A 539 37.84 12.93 1.64
C MET A 539 38.71 12.02 2.57
N SER A 540 39.93 12.43 2.93
CA SER A 540 40.74 11.68 3.86
C SER A 540 40.09 11.62 5.26
N GLU A 541 39.46 12.70 5.70
CA GLU A 541 38.73 12.75 6.96
C GLU A 541 37.51 11.82 6.94
N TYR A 542 36.72 11.82 5.87
CA TYR A 542 35.60 10.88 5.69
C TYR A 542 36.06 9.42 5.73
N LYS A 543 37.13 9.08 4.99
CA LYS A 543 37.70 7.73 4.98
C LYS A 543 38.21 7.30 6.36
N ARG A 544 38.78 8.22 7.12
CA ARG A 544 39.26 7.96 8.50
C ARG A 544 38.09 7.65 9.43
N GLU A 545 36.96 8.37 9.27
CA GLU A 545 35.76 8.15 10.05
C GLU A 545 35.13 6.79 9.70
N SER A 546 34.98 6.48 8.41
CA SER A 546 34.51 5.17 7.94
C SER A 546 35.39 4.02 8.47
N ALA A 547 36.72 4.19 8.42
CA ALA A 547 37.66 3.20 8.97
C ALA A 547 37.60 3.09 10.51
N ARG A 548 37.21 4.15 11.22
CA ARG A 548 36.94 4.11 12.66
C ARG A 548 35.75 3.19 12.96
N TRP A 549 34.67 3.41 12.30
CA TRP A 549 33.43 2.60 12.46
C TRP A 549 33.66 1.12 12.15
N LEU A 550 34.44 0.81 11.10
CA LEU A 550 34.82 -0.57 10.78
C LEU A 550 35.65 -1.21 11.89
N ARG A 551 36.63 -0.49 12.47
CA ARG A 551 37.39 -1.02 13.59
C ARG A 551 36.53 -1.25 14.84
N GLU A 552 35.64 -0.33 15.16
CA GLU A 552 34.70 -0.49 16.28
C GLU A 552 33.80 -1.70 16.08
N TYR A 553 33.32 -1.90 14.86
CA TYR A 553 32.56 -3.09 14.49
C TYR A 553 33.32 -4.39 14.76
N GLU A 554 34.57 -4.48 14.30
CA GLU A 554 35.42 -5.66 14.52
C GLU A 554 35.68 -5.92 16.00
N VAL A 555 35.92 -4.86 16.80
CA VAL A 555 36.10 -4.97 18.25
C VAL A 555 34.83 -5.49 18.93
N HIS A 556 33.68 -4.94 18.63
CA HIS A 556 32.39 -5.40 19.19
C HIS A 556 32.05 -6.82 18.79
N LYS A 557 32.33 -7.18 17.53
CA LYS A 557 32.15 -8.54 17.01
C LYS A 557 33.05 -9.53 17.75
N ALA A 558 34.35 -9.23 17.89
CA ALA A 558 35.29 -10.09 18.58
C ALA A 558 34.94 -10.32 20.06
N ASN A 559 34.36 -9.31 20.70
CA ASN A 559 33.99 -9.36 22.12
C ASN A 559 32.57 -9.86 22.36
N GLY A 560 31.76 -10.08 21.32
CA GLY A 560 30.32 -10.44 21.43
C GLY A 560 29.47 -9.34 22.11
N THR A 561 29.90 -8.07 22.02
CA THR A 561 29.30 -6.92 22.71
C THR A 561 28.63 -5.94 21.71
N MET A 562 28.08 -6.43 20.59
CA MET A 562 27.48 -5.55 19.56
C MET A 562 26.31 -4.76 20.13
N PRO A 563 26.40 -3.41 20.16
CA PRO A 563 25.29 -2.59 20.62
C PRO A 563 24.07 -2.70 19.68
N ALA A 564 22.87 -2.63 20.26
CA ALA A 564 21.67 -2.51 19.45
C ALA A 564 21.72 -1.20 18.62
N GLY A 565 21.38 -1.27 17.34
CA GLY A 565 21.39 -0.11 16.45
C GLY A 565 22.78 0.36 15.97
N PHE A 566 23.88 -0.35 16.29
CA PHE A 566 25.24 0.05 15.90
C PHE A 566 25.36 0.40 14.42
N VAL A 567 24.84 -0.46 13.54
CA VAL A 567 24.93 -0.28 12.09
C VAL A 567 24.13 0.97 11.65
N LEU A 568 22.97 1.19 12.24
CA LEU A 568 22.15 2.36 11.95
C LEU A 568 22.86 3.66 12.37
N ASN A 569 23.43 3.68 13.57
CA ASN A 569 24.21 4.82 14.05
C ASN A 569 25.40 5.11 13.13
N MET A 570 26.11 4.07 12.69
CA MET A 570 27.19 4.20 11.69
C MET A 570 26.71 4.87 10.40
N LEU A 571 25.60 4.41 9.83
CA LEU A 571 25.05 4.99 8.60
C LEU A 571 24.63 6.45 8.80
N THR A 572 24.00 6.76 9.94
CA THR A 572 23.57 8.12 10.30
C THR A 572 24.77 9.05 10.44
N GLU A 573 25.82 8.64 11.15
CA GLU A 573 27.03 9.44 11.33
C GLU A 573 27.80 9.66 10.03
N LEU A 574 27.91 8.66 9.16
CA LEU A 574 28.56 8.81 7.87
C LEU A 574 27.77 9.78 6.94
N ARG A 575 26.45 9.73 6.97
CA ARG A 575 25.61 10.69 6.25
C ARG A 575 25.75 12.10 6.81
N HIS A 576 25.73 12.25 8.14
CA HIS A 576 25.94 13.51 8.81
C HIS A 576 27.31 14.14 8.40
N LYS A 577 28.35 13.31 8.35
CA LYS A 577 29.66 13.76 7.89
C LYS A 577 29.63 14.26 6.44
N CYS A 578 28.88 13.57 5.55
CA CYS A 578 28.66 14.05 4.18
C CYS A 578 27.92 15.40 4.16
N GLY A 579 26.94 15.62 5.04
CA GLY A 579 26.25 16.90 5.18
C GLY A 579 27.22 18.06 5.49
N LEU A 580 28.10 17.85 6.47
CA LEU A 580 29.14 18.85 6.83
C LEU A 580 30.12 19.12 5.68
N LEU A 581 30.54 18.09 4.94
CA LEU A 581 31.42 18.23 3.76
C LEU A 581 30.81 19.09 2.65
N LYS A 582 29.48 19.15 2.57
CA LYS A 582 28.74 19.91 1.54
C LYS A 582 28.57 21.39 1.88
N VAL A 583 28.80 21.83 3.12
CA VAL A 583 28.55 23.22 3.54
C VAL A 583 29.30 24.23 2.68
N GLY A 584 30.60 24.05 2.51
CA GLY A 584 31.44 24.93 1.66
C GLY A 584 30.95 24.99 0.21
N ALA A 585 30.76 23.82 -0.39
CA ALA A 585 30.24 23.70 -1.76
C ALA A 585 28.84 24.30 -1.94
N THR A 586 28.00 24.22 -0.89
CA THR A 586 26.69 24.86 -0.90
C THR A 586 26.80 26.39 -0.91
N LEU A 587 27.71 26.96 -0.13
CA LEU A 587 27.96 28.40 -0.15
C LEU A 587 28.45 28.86 -1.54
N ASP A 588 29.35 28.12 -2.16
CA ASP A 588 29.79 28.40 -3.51
C ASP A 588 28.63 28.33 -4.51
N TRP A 589 27.85 27.25 -4.45
CA TRP A 589 26.69 27.07 -5.34
C TRP A 589 25.65 28.18 -5.15
N VAL A 590 25.36 28.61 -3.92
CA VAL A 590 24.43 29.70 -3.61
C VAL A 590 24.94 31.03 -4.13
N ALA A 591 26.24 31.31 -4.03
CA ALA A 591 26.82 32.51 -4.56
C ALA A 591 26.68 32.56 -6.10
N ASP A 592 27.05 31.49 -6.78
CA ASP A 592 26.89 31.37 -8.24
C ASP A 592 25.42 31.50 -8.68
N TYR A 593 24.51 30.84 -7.94
CA TYR A 593 23.05 30.95 -8.21
C TYR A 593 22.56 32.38 -8.10
N ARG A 594 22.93 33.11 -7.05
CA ARG A 594 22.53 34.50 -6.85
C ARG A 594 23.05 35.42 -7.94
N ASP A 595 24.29 35.22 -8.35
CA ASP A 595 24.90 36.00 -9.45
C ASP A 595 24.19 35.73 -10.80
N ILE A 596 23.85 34.48 -11.09
CA ILE A 596 23.18 34.08 -12.35
C ILE A 596 21.73 34.56 -12.40
N THR A 597 21.02 34.53 -11.26
CA THR A 597 19.58 34.77 -11.18
C THR A 597 19.21 36.19 -10.78
N ASP A 598 20.16 37.10 -10.68
CA ASP A 598 19.96 38.46 -10.17
C ASP A 598 19.33 38.48 -8.75
N ASN A 599 19.95 37.71 -7.86
CA ASN A 599 19.58 37.60 -6.45
C ASN A 599 18.17 37.05 -6.15
N LYS A 600 17.66 36.13 -6.96
CA LYS A 600 16.39 35.46 -6.64
C LYS A 600 16.45 34.77 -5.26
N PRO A 601 15.34 34.80 -4.50
CA PRO A 601 15.25 34.09 -3.22
C PRO A 601 15.41 32.59 -3.39
N ILE A 602 16.01 31.96 -2.37
CA ILE A 602 16.32 30.51 -2.41
C ILE A 602 16.02 29.85 -1.06
N ILE A 603 15.70 28.55 -1.09
CA ILE A 603 15.46 27.76 0.10
C ILE A 603 16.46 26.60 0.14
N ILE A 604 17.10 26.42 1.28
CA ILE A 604 18.09 25.38 1.49
C ILE A 604 17.59 24.43 2.57
N PHE A 605 17.47 23.14 2.22
CA PHE A 605 17.00 22.10 3.14
C PHE A 605 18.15 21.31 3.72
N THR A 606 18.11 21.10 5.05
CA THR A 606 19.06 20.29 5.81
C THR A 606 18.33 19.27 6.68
N HIS A 607 18.99 18.16 7.00
CA HIS A 607 18.48 17.17 7.94
C HIS A 607 19.02 17.42 9.36
N HIS A 608 20.35 17.50 9.51
CA HIS A 608 21.01 17.72 10.81
C HIS A 608 21.08 19.20 11.18
N LYS A 609 20.83 19.49 12.48
CA LYS A 609 20.78 20.88 13.00
C LYS A 609 22.09 21.63 12.88
N ASP A 610 23.19 20.95 13.08
CA ASP A 610 24.54 21.53 13.03
C ASP A 610 24.97 21.83 11.59
N VAL A 611 24.58 21.02 10.61
CA VAL A 611 24.75 21.34 9.18
C VAL A 611 24.05 22.65 8.86
N GLY A 612 22.76 22.80 9.27
CA GLY A 612 22.02 24.04 9.10
C GLY A 612 22.63 25.24 9.87
N SER A 613 23.23 25.00 11.05
CA SER A 613 23.90 26.05 11.81
C SER A 613 25.20 26.49 11.15
N SER A 614 26.05 25.54 10.72
CA SER A 614 27.29 25.81 9.99
C SER A 614 27.05 26.55 8.68
N LEU A 615 25.93 26.22 7.98
CA LEU A 615 25.52 26.95 6.79
C LEU A 615 25.14 28.40 7.14
N MET A 616 24.34 28.62 8.18
CA MET A 616 23.99 29.99 8.63
C MET A 616 25.20 30.81 9.05
N GLU A 617 26.17 30.19 9.74
CA GLU A 617 27.45 30.82 10.06
C GLU A 617 28.21 31.21 8.79
N GLY A 618 28.34 30.29 7.83
CA GLY A 618 28.96 30.57 6.54
C GLY A 618 28.29 31.69 5.76
N LEU A 619 26.96 31.73 5.73
CA LEU A 619 26.19 32.80 5.08
C LEU A 619 26.37 34.17 5.78
N SER A 620 26.65 34.18 7.08
CA SER A 620 26.94 35.40 7.86
C SER A 620 28.40 35.91 7.68
N ASP A 621 29.35 34.99 7.62
CA ASP A 621 30.78 35.31 7.67
C ASP A 621 31.40 35.53 6.28
N ASP A 622 30.83 34.95 5.26
CA ASP A 622 31.33 35.07 3.90
C ASP A 622 30.94 36.40 3.27
N LYS A 623 31.94 37.13 2.84
CA LYS A 623 31.78 38.48 2.24
C LYS A 623 30.89 38.50 1.01
N ARG A 624 30.72 37.38 0.29
CA ARG A 624 29.82 37.25 -0.86
C ARG A 624 28.35 37.49 -0.50
N PHE A 625 28.00 37.23 0.75
CA PHE A 625 26.62 37.40 1.27
C PHE A 625 26.45 38.66 2.11
N THR A 626 27.38 39.60 2.06
CA THR A 626 27.28 40.87 2.82
C THR A 626 26.00 41.64 2.42
N GLY A 627 25.18 41.98 3.42
CA GLY A 627 23.92 42.70 3.21
C GLY A 627 22.70 41.80 2.93
N THR A 628 22.89 40.49 2.82
CA THR A 628 21.76 39.53 2.67
C THR A 628 21.16 39.18 4.04
N LYS A 629 19.86 38.87 4.01
CA LYS A 629 19.07 38.47 5.18
C LYS A 629 18.57 37.03 5.06
N TRP A 630 18.93 36.20 5.98
CA TRP A 630 18.58 34.79 5.98
C TRP A 630 17.71 34.42 7.17
N GLY A 631 16.64 33.67 6.93
CA GLY A 631 15.82 33.08 7.95
C GLY A 631 16.21 31.63 8.23
N LYS A 632 16.09 31.19 9.49
CA LYS A 632 16.31 29.78 9.87
C LYS A 632 15.04 29.18 10.45
N ILE A 633 14.63 28.00 9.95
CA ILE A 633 13.48 27.24 10.45
C ILE A 633 13.93 25.81 10.77
N ASP A 634 14.01 25.49 12.06
CA ASP A 634 14.28 24.13 12.55
C ASP A 634 13.31 23.73 13.68
N GLY A 635 13.49 22.53 14.26
CA GLY A 635 12.63 22.03 15.32
C GLY A 635 12.65 22.85 16.62
N SER A 636 13.61 23.76 16.81
CA SER A 636 13.70 24.63 18.00
C SER A 636 12.87 25.92 17.87
N VAL A 637 12.45 26.28 16.65
CA VAL A 637 11.66 27.49 16.38
C VAL A 637 10.19 27.21 16.67
N ASP A 638 9.60 27.99 17.58
CA ASP A 638 8.18 27.85 17.90
C ASP A 638 7.26 28.22 16.71
N ALA A 639 6.00 27.77 16.76
CA ALA A 639 5.09 27.90 15.64
C ALA A 639 4.77 29.36 15.28
N GLU A 640 4.71 30.26 16.26
CA GLU A 640 4.40 31.67 16.03
C GLU A 640 5.57 32.40 15.36
N LYS A 641 6.79 32.16 15.84
CA LYS A 641 8.01 32.72 15.25
C LYS A 641 8.25 32.18 13.84
N ARG A 642 7.99 30.89 13.63
CA ARG A 642 8.07 30.26 12.32
C ARG A 642 7.12 30.92 11.33
N PHE A 643 5.89 31.17 11.74
CA PHE A 643 4.92 31.89 10.92
C PHE A 643 5.42 33.28 10.53
N GLN A 644 6.01 34.03 11.46
CA GLN A 644 6.60 35.36 11.20
C GLN A 644 7.76 35.29 10.19
N ILE A 645 8.65 34.31 10.31
CA ILE A 645 9.76 34.11 9.35
C ILE A 645 9.23 33.81 7.94
N VAL A 646 8.18 32.98 7.82
CA VAL A 646 7.55 32.70 6.53
C VAL A 646 6.91 33.94 5.93
N GLU A 647 6.21 34.76 6.72
CA GLU A 647 5.62 36.04 6.26
C GLU A 647 6.71 37.02 5.79
N GLN A 648 7.82 37.13 6.51
CA GLN A 648 8.96 37.95 6.10
C GLN A 648 9.60 37.45 4.79
N PHE A 649 9.69 36.11 4.61
CA PHE A 649 10.17 35.56 3.35
C PHE A 649 9.20 35.85 2.20
N GLN A 650 7.92 35.61 2.39
CA GLN A 650 6.89 35.86 1.38
C GLN A 650 6.71 37.34 1.02
N SER A 651 7.05 38.25 1.93
CA SER A 651 7.07 39.71 1.66
C SER A 651 8.35 40.18 0.95
N GLY A 652 9.34 39.32 0.77
CA GLY A 652 10.64 39.68 0.18
C GLY A 652 11.60 40.38 1.15
N GLU A 653 11.34 40.33 2.45
CA GLU A 653 12.27 40.88 3.47
C GLU A 653 13.50 40.02 3.70
N LEU A 654 13.42 38.70 3.31
CA LEU A 654 14.48 37.75 3.42
C LEU A 654 14.93 37.25 2.03
N ASP A 655 16.23 37.21 1.83
CA ASP A 655 16.86 36.70 0.60
C ASP A 655 16.85 35.17 0.49
N GLY A 656 16.74 34.47 1.62
CA GLY A 656 16.67 33.02 1.61
C GLY A 656 16.30 32.44 2.96
N LEU A 657 16.02 31.12 2.94
CA LEU A 657 15.72 30.34 4.11
C LEU A 657 16.66 29.13 4.22
N VAL A 658 17.13 28.84 5.43
CA VAL A 658 17.74 27.57 5.78
C VAL A 658 16.74 26.80 6.64
N CYS A 659 16.26 25.69 6.12
CA CYS A 659 15.16 24.95 6.71
C CYS A 659 15.56 23.51 7.05
N SER A 660 15.18 23.01 8.22
CA SER A 660 15.15 21.57 8.42
C SER A 660 13.98 20.97 7.61
N THR A 661 14.26 19.92 6.81
CA THR A 661 13.26 19.25 5.98
C THR A 661 12.05 18.84 6.81
N LEU A 662 12.27 18.19 7.95
CA LEU A 662 11.22 17.75 8.87
C LEU A 662 10.41 18.91 9.49
N ALA A 663 11.06 20.04 9.75
CA ALA A 663 10.39 21.20 10.34
C ALA A 663 9.50 21.97 9.33
N THR A 664 9.67 21.74 8.05
CA THR A 664 8.93 22.40 6.96
C THR A 664 7.98 21.48 6.21
N ASN A 665 7.95 20.19 6.53
CA ASN A 665 7.12 19.20 5.84
C ASN A 665 5.63 19.53 5.85
N VAL A 666 5.14 20.42 6.72
CA VAL A 666 3.71 20.64 6.88
C VAL A 666 3.32 22.10 6.66
N GLY A 667 2.39 22.32 5.70
CA GLY A 667 1.51 23.48 5.62
C GLY A 667 2.11 24.87 5.33
N LEU A 668 3.40 25.00 5.07
CA LEU A 668 4.00 26.29 4.72
C LEU A 668 3.83 26.56 3.22
N THR A 669 3.67 27.83 2.84
CA THR A 669 3.70 28.30 1.45
C THR A 669 4.93 29.15 1.25
N LEU A 670 5.79 28.76 0.30
CA LEU A 670 7.11 29.38 0.07
C LEU A 670 7.31 29.74 -1.41
N THR A 671 6.26 30.26 -2.05
CA THR A 671 6.20 30.55 -3.49
C THR A 671 7.04 31.74 -3.94
N GLN A 672 7.67 32.46 -3.01
CA GLN A 672 8.60 33.55 -3.33
C GLN A 672 9.89 33.02 -3.99
N ALA A 673 10.31 31.79 -3.67
CA ALA A 673 11.40 31.11 -4.35
C ALA A 673 10.88 30.22 -5.50
N ASP A 674 11.71 30.03 -6.52
CA ASP A 674 11.51 29.03 -7.56
C ASP A 674 12.56 27.90 -7.51
N THR A 675 13.48 27.97 -6.55
CA THR A 675 14.59 27.04 -6.41
C THR A 675 14.76 26.59 -4.98
N VAL A 676 14.88 25.27 -4.80
CA VAL A 676 15.21 24.63 -3.53
C VAL A 676 16.47 23.80 -3.67
N VAL A 677 17.28 23.78 -2.61
CA VAL A 677 18.55 23.00 -2.55
C VAL A 677 18.50 22.07 -1.35
N PHE A 678 18.68 20.78 -1.59
CA PHE A 678 18.83 19.78 -0.55
C PHE A 678 20.32 19.46 -0.35
N ILE A 679 20.85 19.86 0.79
CA ILE A 679 22.21 19.49 1.21
C ILE A 679 22.21 18.03 1.66
N GLU A 680 21.16 17.61 2.34
CA GLU A 680 20.99 16.24 2.85
C GLU A 680 19.68 15.67 2.38
N ARG A 681 19.68 14.38 2.04
CA ARG A 681 18.52 13.63 1.65
C ARG A 681 17.74 13.11 2.87
N GLU A 682 16.47 12.82 2.68
CA GLU A 682 15.63 12.18 3.69
C GLU A 682 15.50 10.68 3.46
N TRP A 683 15.27 9.91 4.53
CA TRP A 683 14.98 8.48 4.44
C TRP A 683 13.65 8.19 3.74
N VAL A 684 12.74 9.12 3.79
CA VAL A 684 11.40 9.00 3.20
C VAL A 684 11.28 10.00 2.03
N PRO A 685 11.23 9.51 0.76
CA PRO A 685 11.13 10.39 -0.41
C PRO A 685 9.96 11.36 -0.36
N GLY A 686 8.84 10.95 0.25
CA GLY A 686 7.65 11.78 0.40
C GLY A 686 7.89 13.05 1.21
N TRP A 687 8.84 13.06 2.13
CA TRP A 687 9.20 14.29 2.88
C TRP A 687 9.93 15.30 2.01
N GLU A 688 10.81 14.82 1.11
CA GLU A 688 11.46 15.69 0.11
C GLU A 688 10.44 16.26 -0.86
N GLU A 689 9.51 15.44 -1.35
CA GLU A 689 8.42 15.87 -2.23
C GLU A 689 7.53 16.90 -1.55
N GLN A 690 7.24 16.71 -0.28
CA GLN A 690 6.50 17.70 0.51
C GLN A 690 7.25 19.02 0.61
N ALA A 691 8.57 19.00 0.80
CA ALA A 691 9.40 20.17 0.86
C ALA A 691 9.49 20.89 -0.51
N GLU A 692 9.69 20.15 -1.60
CA GLU A 692 9.63 20.69 -2.98
C GLU A 692 8.27 21.36 -3.26
N ASP A 693 7.20 20.73 -2.80
CA ASP A 693 5.83 21.18 -2.99
C ASP A 693 5.45 22.43 -2.17
N ARG A 694 6.35 22.90 -1.27
CA ARG A 694 6.19 24.22 -0.63
C ARG A 694 6.39 25.38 -1.61
N VAL A 695 7.19 25.14 -2.63
CA VAL A 695 7.55 26.09 -3.67
C VAL A 695 6.69 25.88 -4.93
N CYS A 696 6.51 24.63 -5.37
CA CYS A 696 5.66 24.27 -6.49
C CYS A 696 4.17 24.28 -6.10
N ARG A 697 3.57 25.46 -6.00
CA ARG A 697 2.18 25.67 -5.55
C ARG A 697 1.46 26.69 -6.40
N LEU A 698 0.13 26.73 -6.26
CA LEU A 698 -0.69 27.83 -6.75
C LEU A 698 -0.15 29.18 -6.22
N GLY A 699 0.02 30.13 -7.13
CA GLY A 699 0.64 31.43 -6.83
C GLY A 699 2.16 31.48 -7.07
N GLN A 700 2.78 30.41 -7.57
CA GLN A 700 4.16 30.45 -8.09
C GLN A 700 4.18 31.26 -9.39
N GLY A 701 5.07 32.28 -9.44
CA GLY A 701 5.20 33.16 -10.61
C GLY A 701 6.18 32.67 -11.68
N SER A 702 6.96 31.61 -11.41
CA SER A 702 7.94 31.04 -12.35
C SER A 702 7.35 29.89 -13.13
N GLU A 703 7.74 29.71 -14.39
CA GLU A 703 7.34 28.60 -15.26
C GLU A 703 7.97 27.27 -14.84
N THR A 704 9.08 27.31 -14.10
CA THR A 704 9.83 26.12 -13.68
C THR A 704 10.27 26.28 -12.22
N VAL A 705 10.12 25.20 -11.45
CA VAL A 705 10.67 25.04 -10.10
C VAL A 705 11.82 24.05 -10.12
N TRP A 706 12.95 24.45 -9.57
CA TRP A 706 14.16 23.65 -9.53
C TRP A 706 14.37 23.04 -8.15
N ALA A 707 14.52 21.72 -8.09
CA ALA A 707 14.95 20.99 -6.90
C ALA A 707 16.35 20.41 -7.11
N THR A 708 17.34 21.02 -6.46
CA THR A 708 18.76 20.66 -6.59
C THR A 708 19.17 19.80 -5.41
N TYR A 709 19.74 18.62 -5.68
CA TYR A 709 20.25 17.69 -4.69
C TYR A 709 21.77 17.64 -4.76
N LEU A 710 22.45 17.97 -3.66
CA LEU A 710 23.90 17.94 -3.58
C LEU A 710 24.37 16.59 -3.04
N SER A 711 25.24 15.90 -3.75
CA SER A 711 25.73 14.56 -3.44
C SER A 711 27.25 14.52 -3.41
N VAL A 712 27.84 13.96 -2.36
CA VAL A 712 29.31 13.85 -2.26
C VAL A 712 29.78 12.61 -3.01
N ALA A 713 30.49 12.83 -4.12
CA ALA A 713 31.01 11.77 -4.97
C ALA A 713 31.96 10.82 -4.21
N GLY A 714 31.82 9.52 -4.43
CA GLY A 714 32.65 8.48 -3.83
C GLY A 714 32.39 8.22 -2.34
N THR A 715 31.22 8.58 -1.83
CA THR A 715 30.79 8.33 -0.44
C THR A 715 29.46 7.58 -0.37
N ILE A 716 28.98 7.35 0.86
CA ILE A 716 27.64 6.79 1.14
C ILE A 716 26.52 7.61 0.50
N ASP A 717 26.73 8.92 0.34
CA ASP A 717 25.73 9.87 -0.15
C ASP A 717 25.25 9.51 -1.58
N GLU A 718 26.20 9.23 -2.47
CA GLU A 718 25.92 8.85 -3.87
C GLU A 718 25.08 7.56 -3.98
N ARG A 719 25.29 6.60 -3.08
CA ARG A 719 24.48 5.36 -3.03
C ARG A 719 23.11 5.62 -2.47
N PHE A 720 23.07 6.43 -1.42
CA PHE A 720 21.83 6.79 -0.76
C PHE A 720 20.90 7.51 -1.75
N ASP A 721 21.41 8.40 -2.59
CA ASP A 721 20.67 9.06 -3.65
C ASP A 721 19.98 8.06 -4.58
N ARG A 722 20.73 7.06 -5.06
CA ARG A 722 20.21 6.03 -5.96
C ARG A 722 19.06 5.23 -5.31
N ILE A 723 19.23 4.84 -4.06
CA ILE A 723 18.25 4.05 -3.31
C ILE A 723 16.99 4.86 -3.02
N VAL A 724 17.12 6.14 -2.68
CA VAL A 724 15.98 7.04 -2.45
C VAL A 724 15.17 7.24 -3.74
N GLU A 725 15.85 7.42 -4.90
CA GLU A 725 15.16 7.54 -6.18
C GLU A 725 14.42 6.24 -6.57
N GLN A 726 15.03 5.08 -6.39
CA GLN A 726 14.34 3.80 -6.61
C GLN A 726 13.10 3.66 -5.71
N LYS A 727 13.19 4.09 -4.45
CA LYS A 727 12.03 4.07 -3.53
C LYS A 727 10.95 5.05 -3.98
N ARG A 728 11.33 6.22 -4.50
CA ARG A 728 10.38 7.22 -5.04
C ARG A 728 9.57 6.64 -6.20
N GLU A 729 10.21 5.97 -7.16
CA GLU A 729 9.55 5.29 -8.28
C GLU A 729 8.53 4.26 -7.81
N VAL A 730 8.88 3.49 -6.77
CA VAL A 730 7.98 2.46 -6.20
C VAL A 730 6.78 3.06 -5.50
N VAL A 731 6.98 4.11 -4.70
CA VAL A 731 5.88 4.79 -3.99
C VAL A 731 4.92 5.40 -5.01
N SER A 732 5.41 6.01 -6.07
CA SER A 732 4.59 6.52 -7.18
C SER A 732 3.77 5.40 -7.83
N ALA A 733 4.38 4.27 -8.17
CA ALA A 733 3.71 3.12 -8.78
C ALA A 733 2.59 2.52 -7.90
N VAL A 734 2.76 2.53 -6.57
CA VAL A 734 1.75 2.00 -5.62
C VAL A 734 0.56 2.93 -5.46
N LEU A 735 0.80 4.22 -5.37
CA LEU A 735 -0.27 5.21 -5.25
C LEU A 735 -1.07 5.34 -6.56
N ASP A 736 -0.41 5.06 -7.69
CA ASP A 736 -0.99 5.16 -9.03
C ASP A 736 -1.45 3.80 -9.61
N GLY A 737 -1.45 2.71 -8.81
CA GLY A 737 -2.02 1.41 -9.18
C GLY A 737 -1.05 0.34 -9.71
N GLY A 738 0.23 0.40 -9.36
CA GLY A 738 1.25 -0.60 -9.75
C GLY A 738 1.49 -1.73 -8.73
N ASP A 739 1.92 -2.91 -9.20
CA ASP A 739 2.23 -4.09 -8.39
C ASP A 739 3.39 -3.87 -7.40
N MET A 740 3.16 -4.22 -6.12
CA MET A 740 4.16 -4.18 -5.05
C MET A 740 4.94 -5.49 -4.92
N GLU A 741 6.23 -5.49 -5.28
CA GLU A 741 7.17 -6.44 -4.71
C GLU A 741 7.54 -6.04 -3.26
N GLN A 742 7.63 -7.03 -2.36
CA GLN A 742 8.09 -6.82 -0.98
C GLN A 742 9.52 -6.25 -0.97
N ARG A 743 9.69 -4.97 -0.63
CA ARG A 743 11.00 -4.34 -0.54
C ARG A 743 11.47 -4.21 0.90
N GLN A 744 12.72 -4.59 1.10
CA GLN A 744 13.45 -4.45 2.35
C GLN A 744 13.68 -2.96 2.67
N GLY A 745 13.76 -2.62 3.96
CA GLY A 745 14.03 -1.24 4.38
C GLY A 745 15.28 -0.65 3.74
N LEU A 746 15.29 0.65 3.50
CA LEU A 746 16.38 1.38 2.82
C LEU A 746 17.75 1.13 3.41
N ALA A 747 17.85 1.09 4.74
CA ALA A 747 19.13 0.83 5.43
C ALA A 747 19.66 -0.58 5.12
N VAL A 748 18.78 -1.57 4.99
CA VAL A 748 19.16 -2.94 4.60
C VAL A 748 19.65 -2.96 3.15
N THR A 749 18.99 -2.22 2.26
CA THR A 749 19.39 -2.11 0.85
C THR A 749 20.75 -1.41 0.73
N LEU A 750 20.91 -0.28 1.40
CA LEU A 750 22.18 0.47 1.43
C LEU A 750 23.35 -0.38 1.96
N LEU A 751 23.10 -1.10 3.05
CA LEU A 751 24.10 -1.98 3.64
C LEU A 751 24.48 -3.11 2.67
N LYS A 752 23.52 -3.71 1.99
CA LYS A 752 23.79 -4.75 0.97
C LYS A 752 24.65 -4.23 -0.17
N GLU A 753 24.35 -3.06 -0.72
CA GLU A 753 25.15 -2.45 -1.78
C GLU A 753 26.59 -2.17 -1.31
N MET A 754 26.78 -1.70 -0.07
CA MET A 754 28.12 -1.46 0.49
C MET A 754 28.89 -2.77 0.72
N ILE A 755 28.21 -3.84 1.12
CA ILE A 755 28.81 -5.18 1.27
C ILE A 755 29.20 -5.74 -0.11
N GLU A 756 28.31 -5.66 -1.08
CA GLU A 756 28.56 -6.13 -2.46
C GLU A 756 29.74 -5.39 -3.13
N ALA A 757 29.90 -4.12 -2.78
CA ALA A 757 31.05 -3.33 -3.22
C ALA A 757 32.36 -3.65 -2.43
N GLY A 758 32.31 -4.53 -1.45
CA GLY A 758 33.49 -4.90 -0.63
C GLY A 758 33.92 -3.84 0.38
N GLU A 759 33.06 -2.87 0.68
CA GLU A 759 33.35 -1.81 1.65
C GLU A 759 33.03 -2.20 3.09
N LEU A 760 32.06 -3.11 3.26
CA LEU A 760 31.62 -3.59 4.58
C LEU A 760 31.65 -5.13 4.65
N PRO A 761 31.87 -5.71 5.83
CA PRO A 761 31.80 -7.15 6.06
C PRO A 761 30.36 -7.71 5.85
N ALA A 762 30.25 -8.89 5.20
CA ALA A 762 28.97 -9.50 4.86
C ALA A 762 28.08 -9.83 6.06
N ASP A 763 28.68 -10.09 7.22
CA ASP A 763 27.97 -10.44 8.46
C ASP A 763 27.32 -9.23 9.17
N MET A 764 27.60 -8.01 8.75
CA MET A 764 26.87 -6.82 9.24
C MET A 764 25.36 -6.89 9.04
N LEU A 765 24.88 -7.57 8.00
CA LEU A 765 23.44 -7.78 7.76
C LEU A 765 22.72 -8.47 8.92
N GLN A 766 23.42 -9.32 9.67
CA GLN A 766 22.84 -10.05 10.81
C GLN A 766 22.52 -9.13 11.99
N HIS A 767 23.17 -7.97 12.08
CA HIS A 767 23.06 -7.03 13.20
C HIS A 767 22.03 -5.91 12.94
N ILE A 768 21.49 -5.78 11.73
CA ILE A 768 20.37 -4.87 11.43
C ILE A 768 19.03 -5.39 12.03
N GLY A 769 18.86 -6.72 12.16
CA GLY A 769 17.59 -7.30 12.64
C GLY A 769 17.18 -6.93 14.07
N VAL A 770 18.11 -6.40 14.87
CA VAL A 770 17.87 -5.93 16.25
C VAL A 770 17.36 -4.47 16.27
N ALA A 771 17.56 -3.72 15.20
CA ALA A 771 17.21 -2.30 15.09
C ALA A 771 15.76 -2.02 14.64
N LYS A 772 14.93 -3.06 14.34
CA LYS A 772 13.55 -2.86 13.91
C LYS A 772 12.67 -2.07 14.90
N SER A 773 13.02 -2.06 16.19
CA SER A 773 12.27 -1.30 17.21
C SER A 773 12.68 0.18 17.31
N HIS A 774 13.88 0.57 16.85
CA HIS A 774 14.35 1.97 16.94
C HIS A 774 14.01 2.80 15.69
N PHE A 775 13.85 2.17 14.51
CA PHE A 775 13.41 2.88 13.31
C PHE A 775 11.96 3.38 13.42
N GLU A 776 11.15 2.75 14.28
CA GLU A 776 9.78 3.18 14.53
C GLU A 776 9.70 4.35 15.53
N GLU A 777 10.75 4.58 16.33
CA GLU A 777 10.80 5.67 17.33
C GLU A 777 11.35 6.99 16.76
N GLU A 778 12.20 6.98 15.71
CA GLU A 778 12.67 8.20 15.03
C GLU A 778 11.67 8.74 13.99
N GLU A 779 10.69 7.92 13.57
CA GLU A 779 9.54 8.35 12.75
C GLU A 779 8.36 8.88 13.61
N GLU A 780 8.41 8.78 14.96
CA GLU A 780 7.49 9.44 15.89
C GLU A 780 7.96 10.87 16.23
#